data_1e302116fdeb4e62d46a1e3f4d6362f6
#
_entry.id   1e302116fdeb4e62d46a1e3f4d6362f6
#
_cell.length_a   1.000
_cell.length_b   1.000
_cell.length_c   1.000
_cell.angle_alpha   90.00
_cell.angle_beta   90.00
_cell.angle_gamma   90.00
#
_symmetry.space_group_name_H-M   'P 1'
#
loop_
_entity.id
_entity.type
_entity.pdbx_description
1 polymer ?
#
loop_
_entity_poly.entity_id
_entity_poly.type
_entity_poly.pdbx_seq_one_letter_code
_entity_poly.pdbx_strand_id
1 'polypeptide(L)'
;MTLLKKILVLLIILNIFSIKAVETVSIQAKSSYSGGWNYYNTKLVSLIAGYNTVTDGKDDFTRYGTYKYLRTDSTGFFYTKKIDGRWWMIDPNGYAGVNMGVASLGSSSIQNDYDRLKNLGYNGIGNFVSSESQTKTNYNLQNYNTFSYTRALNFFLGYKNVRKTYYPNTPSGVDGNVNYVLVFDPKFTTYCDDQAKANALPFVNDRDMLGYFTDNEINFNQDQLQNLVRDLPVGDASRDSALVFATSRGLTEADCINYTSNVTEQMKQDFATSMANHYYSVISAAIRKYDPNHLIIGSRLNGRPRAIPGVVAASEKYMDVTSVNFYDKFTPNEQIATSQWTNDKPCIVTEFYIKDINMFAATQSGAGWYVNNQASRGDFYQNTCLELLKNKCYIGWQYFKYQDDSDANKGIINGSGVEYTEMTALMNELNKQVYQLCDFYDGISRRPNYDLKVKTLYAIHDTYVAPGATNTTNYGTATELEVRNYSLESYRREAFFKFDLSTSKDSLQYLKHAELDLTCTASDASVRSIFLTGLMDNSWNELTLTGTLRNANADWSIGYNRLGYIKSAVTTGLQTFDVTNWVNDQTKNGVVSFKLMDLTNATAAIKIASRRYSDTSKTPKLILTFYNPKTTDIQQIKSSSENRLSQNPASGMVTIIGNDVSSVELLNLNGQLMYKTSQNRIDLTAIQKGLYLVRITTKTGFTLVNKLIVQ
;
A
#
# COMPACT_ATOMS: atom_id res chain seq x y z
N MET A 1 -49.90 -22.31 -30.25
CA MET A 1 -48.50 -22.59 -29.93
C MET A 1 -47.56 -21.38 -30.07
N THR A 2 -47.92 -20.32 -30.77
CA THR A 2 -47.05 -19.14 -31.03
C THR A 2 -47.06 -18.08 -29.94
N LEU A 3 -48.15 -17.97 -29.18
CA LEU A 3 -48.26 -16.97 -28.10
C LEU A 3 -47.53 -17.41 -26.83
N LEU A 4 -47.58 -18.72 -26.50
CA LEU A 4 -46.86 -19.27 -25.34
C LEU A 4 -45.33 -19.24 -25.49
N LYS A 5 -44.80 -19.39 -26.72
CA LYS A 5 -43.37 -19.27 -27.00
C LYS A 5 -42.89 -17.83 -26.89
N LYS A 6 -43.70 -16.83 -27.25
CA LYS A 6 -43.36 -15.42 -27.07
C LYS A 6 -43.38 -14.98 -25.61
N ILE A 7 -44.30 -15.50 -24.80
CA ILE A 7 -44.36 -15.25 -23.36
C ILE A 7 -43.19 -15.93 -22.63
N LEU A 8 -42.76 -17.12 -23.04
CA LEU A 8 -41.60 -17.80 -22.46
C LEU A 8 -40.27 -17.11 -22.78
N VAL A 9 -40.14 -16.58 -24.00
CA VAL A 9 -38.95 -15.76 -24.40
C VAL A 9 -38.93 -14.41 -23.66
N LEU A 10 -40.11 -13.80 -23.44
CA LEU A 10 -40.20 -12.54 -22.66
C LEU A 10 -39.88 -12.79 -21.17
N LEU A 11 -40.28 -13.93 -20.58
CA LEU A 11 -39.91 -14.30 -19.21
C LEU A 11 -38.44 -14.68 -19.07
N ILE A 12 -37.80 -15.24 -20.11
CA ILE A 12 -36.38 -15.54 -20.12
C ILE A 12 -35.56 -14.24 -20.30
N ILE A 13 -36.03 -13.26 -21.08
CA ILE A 13 -35.38 -11.97 -21.25
C ILE A 13 -35.54 -11.10 -20.01
N LEU A 14 -36.65 -11.18 -19.26
CA LEU A 14 -36.84 -10.47 -17.99
C LEU A 14 -36.02 -11.05 -16.84
N ASN A 15 -35.52 -12.28 -16.93
CA ASN A 15 -34.61 -12.85 -15.94
C ASN A 15 -33.11 -12.52 -16.18
N ILE A 16 -32.75 -11.87 -17.30
CA ILE A 16 -31.38 -11.53 -17.64
C ILE A 16 -30.98 -10.09 -17.14
N PHE A 17 -31.95 -9.29 -16.71
CA PHE A 17 -31.73 -7.96 -16.13
C PHE A 17 -32.25 -7.80 -14.70
N SER A 18 -32.16 -8.82 -13.86
CA SER A 18 -32.16 -8.53 -12.43
C SER A 18 -30.78 -7.95 -12.10
N ILE A 19 -30.65 -6.61 -12.16
CA ILE A 19 -29.63 -5.91 -11.37
C ILE A 19 -29.93 -6.34 -9.94
N LYS A 20 -29.19 -7.35 -9.44
CA LYS A 20 -29.31 -7.74 -8.04
C LYS A 20 -28.89 -6.51 -7.23
N ALA A 21 -29.86 -5.89 -6.57
CA ALA A 21 -29.59 -4.79 -5.67
C ALA A 21 -28.57 -5.27 -4.63
N VAL A 22 -27.56 -4.45 -4.33
CA VAL A 22 -26.68 -4.71 -3.19
C VAL A 22 -27.57 -4.69 -1.95
N GLU A 23 -27.72 -5.83 -1.31
CA GLU A 23 -28.44 -5.90 -0.05
C GLU A 23 -27.67 -5.09 0.99
N THR A 24 -28.38 -4.34 1.79
CA THR A 24 -27.81 -3.50 2.84
C THR A 24 -28.47 -3.84 4.17
N VAL A 25 -27.71 -3.70 5.24
CA VAL A 25 -28.26 -3.69 6.60
C VAL A 25 -28.52 -2.26 7.02
N SER A 26 -29.55 -2.04 7.84
CA SER A 26 -29.90 -0.72 8.34
C SER A 26 -29.26 -0.47 9.69
N ILE A 27 -28.30 0.47 9.76
CA ILE A 27 -27.57 0.81 10.99
C ILE A 27 -28.02 2.16 11.52
N GLN A 28 -28.23 2.25 12.83
CA GLN A 28 -28.52 3.53 13.50
C GLN A 28 -27.22 4.30 13.73
N ALA A 29 -27.18 5.55 13.26
CA ALA A 29 -26.06 6.46 13.49
C ALA A 29 -26.52 7.90 13.66
N LYS A 30 -25.67 8.75 14.23
CA LYS A 30 -25.88 10.19 14.32
C LYS A 30 -24.57 10.96 14.11
N SER A 31 -24.66 12.15 13.52
CA SER A 31 -23.50 12.97 13.16
C SER A 31 -22.90 13.75 14.32
N SER A 32 -23.61 13.91 15.43
CA SER A 32 -23.12 14.60 16.64
C SER A 32 -23.69 13.96 17.91
N TYR A 33 -23.05 14.21 19.05
CA TYR A 33 -23.47 13.63 20.35
C TYR A 33 -24.93 13.98 20.70
N SER A 34 -25.34 15.23 20.47
CA SER A 34 -26.71 15.71 20.74
C SER A 34 -27.67 15.51 19.55
N GLY A 35 -27.19 15.01 18.41
CA GLY A 35 -27.99 14.80 17.21
C GLY A 35 -29.01 13.67 17.34
N GLY A 36 -30.01 13.68 16.48
CA GLY A 36 -30.99 12.60 16.38
C GLY A 36 -30.41 11.34 15.73
N TRP A 37 -30.90 10.18 16.17
CA TRP A 37 -30.60 8.89 15.53
C TRP A 37 -31.34 8.76 14.20
N ASN A 38 -30.61 8.36 13.17
CA ASN A 38 -31.17 8.03 11.85
C ASN A 38 -30.70 6.66 11.41
N TYR A 39 -31.45 6.03 10.50
CA TYR A 39 -31.07 4.77 9.89
C TYR A 39 -30.32 4.99 8.59
N TYR A 40 -29.20 4.30 8.41
CA TYR A 40 -28.35 4.37 7.23
C TYR A 40 -28.17 2.99 6.61
N ASN A 41 -28.45 2.89 5.31
CA ASN A 41 -28.17 1.68 4.54
C ASN A 41 -26.65 1.45 4.46
N THR A 42 -26.23 0.33 5.01
CA THR A 42 -24.82 -0.02 5.22
C THR A 42 -24.48 -1.27 4.44
N LYS A 43 -23.45 -1.21 3.60
CA LYS A 43 -22.98 -2.34 2.79
C LYS A 43 -22.01 -3.18 3.60
N LEU A 44 -22.16 -4.49 3.51
CA LEU A 44 -21.26 -5.48 4.13
C LEU A 44 -20.75 -6.44 3.07
N VAL A 45 -19.57 -6.99 3.26
CA VAL A 45 -18.95 -7.98 2.36
C VAL A 45 -19.88 -9.18 2.15
N SER A 46 -20.47 -9.67 3.24
CA SER A 46 -21.40 -10.81 3.24
C SER A 46 -22.71 -10.58 2.47
N LEU A 47 -23.06 -9.31 2.19
CA LEU A 47 -24.31 -8.93 1.50
C LEU A 47 -24.10 -8.52 0.04
N ILE A 48 -22.88 -8.61 -0.50
CA ILE A 48 -22.61 -8.25 -1.90
C ILE A 48 -23.18 -9.34 -2.82
N ALA A 49 -24.26 -8.99 -3.54
CA ALA A 49 -24.93 -9.93 -4.44
C ALA A 49 -23.98 -10.42 -5.56
N GLY A 50 -23.85 -11.74 -5.69
CA GLY A 50 -22.98 -12.37 -6.70
C GLY A 50 -21.50 -12.40 -6.35
N TYR A 51 -21.09 -11.87 -5.21
CA TYR A 51 -19.75 -12.05 -4.69
C TYR A 51 -19.67 -13.35 -3.89
N ASN A 52 -18.72 -14.21 -4.23
CA ASN A 52 -18.40 -15.39 -3.46
C ASN A 52 -17.18 -15.09 -2.60
N THR A 53 -17.35 -15.17 -1.29
CA THR A 53 -16.26 -14.97 -0.34
C THR A 53 -15.12 -15.96 -0.61
N VAL A 54 -13.98 -15.45 -1.03
CA VAL A 54 -12.74 -16.22 -1.18
C VAL A 54 -11.69 -15.52 -0.35
N THR A 55 -11.14 -16.20 0.64
CA THR A 55 -10.05 -15.65 1.45
C THR A 55 -8.74 -15.98 0.78
N ASP A 56 -7.94 -14.96 0.49
CA ASP A 56 -6.57 -15.12 0.04
C ASP A 56 -5.71 -15.71 1.17
N GLY A 57 -4.84 -16.64 0.83
CA GLY A 57 -3.86 -17.20 1.77
C GLY A 57 -2.67 -16.24 1.94
N LYS A 58 -1.89 -16.45 3.02
CA LYS A 58 -0.66 -15.69 3.25
C LYS A 58 0.32 -15.73 2.06
N ASP A 59 0.31 -16.83 1.32
CA ASP A 59 1.16 -17.06 0.15
C ASP A 59 0.77 -16.24 -1.08
N ASP A 60 -0.42 -15.64 -1.07
CA ASP A 60 -0.91 -14.79 -2.16
C ASP A 60 -0.37 -13.34 -2.05
N PHE A 61 0.33 -13.02 -0.97
CA PHE A 61 0.85 -11.68 -0.68
C PHE A 61 2.38 -11.61 -0.64
N THR A 62 2.92 -10.45 -1.02
CA THR A 62 4.34 -10.13 -0.81
C THR A 62 4.61 -9.76 0.65
N ARG A 63 5.87 -9.51 0.97
CA ARG A 63 6.25 -8.95 2.29
C ARG A 63 5.52 -7.64 2.66
N TYR A 64 5.11 -6.88 1.68
CA TYR A 64 4.36 -5.62 1.84
C TYR A 64 2.84 -5.80 1.84
N GLY A 65 2.35 -7.04 1.79
CA GLY A 65 0.93 -7.33 1.70
C GLY A 65 0.30 -6.95 0.36
N THR A 66 1.09 -6.77 -0.69
CA THR A 66 0.65 -6.54 -2.07
C THR A 66 0.38 -7.86 -2.79
N TYR A 67 -0.40 -7.82 -3.88
CA TYR A 67 -0.97 -8.99 -4.52
C TYR A 67 -0.02 -9.63 -5.54
N LYS A 68 0.41 -10.87 -5.29
CA LYS A 68 1.39 -11.56 -6.15
C LYS A 68 0.91 -11.83 -7.58
N TYR A 69 -0.39 -11.77 -7.82
CA TYR A 69 -0.96 -12.03 -9.15
C TYR A 69 -1.03 -10.80 -10.06
N LEU A 70 -0.64 -9.63 -9.57
CA LEU A 70 -0.59 -8.41 -10.35
C LEU A 70 0.77 -7.74 -10.22
N ARG A 71 1.63 -7.94 -11.23
CA ARG A 71 3.01 -7.46 -11.24
C ARG A 71 3.26 -6.54 -12.43
N THR A 72 4.11 -5.55 -12.22
CA THR A 72 4.63 -4.61 -13.22
C THR A 72 6.12 -4.37 -12.98
N ASP A 73 6.70 -3.28 -13.50
CA ASP A 73 8.11 -2.96 -13.34
C ASP A 73 8.45 -2.65 -11.88
N SER A 74 9.61 -3.11 -11.44
CA SER A 74 10.18 -2.82 -10.12
C SER A 74 11.05 -1.56 -10.20
N THR A 75 10.81 -0.57 -9.35
CA THR A 75 11.63 0.64 -9.23
C THR A 75 12.56 0.60 -8.03
N GLY A 76 12.33 -0.31 -7.09
CA GLY A 76 13.01 -0.34 -5.80
C GLY A 76 12.32 0.48 -4.71
N PHE A 77 11.31 1.29 -5.06
CA PHE A 77 10.53 2.15 -4.17
C PHE A 77 9.04 2.03 -4.49
N PHE A 78 8.18 2.47 -3.58
CA PHE A 78 6.75 2.55 -3.83
C PHE A 78 6.43 3.61 -4.88
N TYR A 79 5.53 3.28 -5.79
CA TYR A 79 4.97 4.23 -6.76
C TYR A 79 3.52 3.90 -7.08
N THR A 80 2.85 4.70 -7.89
CA THR A 80 1.47 4.46 -8.30
C THR A 80 1.39 4.18 -9.80
N LYS A 81 0.50 3.25 -10.19
CA LYS A 81 0.27 2.91 -11.61
C LYS A 81 -1.19 2.57 -11.84
N LYS A 82 -1.73 3.02 -12.97
CA LYS A 82 -3.06 2.63 -13.41
C LYS A 82 -2.97 1.35 -14.25
N ILE A 83 -3.62 0.27 -13.78
CA ILE A 83 -3.66 -1.04 -14.46
C ILE A 83 -5.13 -1.45 -14.57
N ASP A 84 -5.57 -1.86 -15.75
CA ASP A 84 -6.96 -2.26 -16.03
C ASP A 84 -8.00 -1.23 -15.57
N GLY A 85 -7.69 0.05 -15.71
CA GLY A 85 -8.58 1.15 -15.34
C GLY A 85 -8.62 1.48 -13.84
N ARG A 86 -7.92 0.75 -12.97
CA ARG A 86 -7.78 1.01 -11.53
C ARG A 86 -6.40 1.55 -11.20
N TRP A 87 -6.32 2.53 -10.30
CA TRP A 87 -5.07 2.95 -9.69
C TRP A 87 -4.64 1.99 -8.58
N TRP A 88 -3.36 1.68 -8.55
CA TRP A 88 -2.74 0.80 -7.58
C TRP A 88 -1.52 1.48 -6.95
N MET A 89 -1.29 1.19 -5.68
CA MET A 89 0.03 1.29 -5.08
C MET A 89 0.89 0.14 -5.60
N ILE A 90 2.09 0.43 -6.08
CA ILE A 90 3.04 -0.60 -6.51
C ILE A 90 4.17 -0.67 -5.49
N ASP A 91 4.46 -1.85 -5.00
CA ASP A 91 5.53 -2.06 -4.02
C ASP A 91 6.93 -1.99 -4.67
N PRO A 92 8.02 -1.89 -3.89
CA PRO A 92 9.38 -1.82 -4.39
C PRO A 92 9.80 -2.97 -5.31
N ASN A 93 9.11 -4.11 -5.26
CA ASN A 93 9.38 -5.29 -6.10
C ASN A 93 8.49 -5.37 -7.35
N GLY A 94 7.60 -4.38 -7.54
CA GLY A 94 6.74 -4.25 -8.71
C GLY A 94 5.36 -4.90 -8.57
N TYR A 95 4.93 -5.30 -7.37
CA TYR A 95 3.61 -5.89 -7.17
C TYR A 95 2.58 -4.83 -6.79
N ALA A 96 1.39 -4.95 -7.39
CA ALA A 96 0.30 -4.03 -7.14
C ALA A 96 -0.44 -4.35 -5.83
N GLY A 97 -0.87 -3.30 -5.13
CA GLY A 97 -1.57 -3.45 -3.88
C GLY A 97 -2.45 -2.27 -3.51
N VAL A 98 -3.19 -2.46 -2.44
CA VAL A 98 -3.98 -1.46 -1.74
C VAL A 98 -3.34 -1.20 -0.39
N ASN A 99 -3.08 0.06 -0.05
CA ASN A 99 -2.54 0.43 1.26
C ASN A 99 -3.67 0.40 2.31
N MET A 100 -3.69 -0.63 3.13
CA MET A 100 -4.60 -0.75 4.27
C MET A 100 -3.84 -0.38 5.52
N GLY A 101 -3.96 0.88 5.94
CA GLY A 101 -3.18 1.45 7.03
C GLY A 101 -3.96 1.71 8.31
N VAL A 102 -3.21 1.88 9.40
CA VAL A 102 -3.71 2.38 10.70
C VAL A 102 -2.81 3.52 11.15
N ALA A 103 -3.42 4.64 11.55
CA ALA A 103 -2.71 5.82 12.05
C ALA A 103 -2.50 5.77 13.57
N SER A 104 -1.58 6.59 14.06
CA SER A 104 -1.31 6.80 15.49
C SER A 104 -1.00 5.52 16.28
N LEU A 105 -0.11 4.70 15.74
CA LEU A 105 0.51 3.64 16.53
C LEU A 105 1.48 4.32 17.54
N GLY A 106 1.26 4.12 18.82
CA GLY A 106 1.95 4.85 19.89
C GLY A 106 3.44 4.54 20.00
N SER A 107 4.19 5.38 20.71
CA SER A 107 5.63 5.21 20.96
C SER A 107 5.96 3.98 21.82
N SER A 108 5.00 3.47 22.56
CA SER A 108 5.08 2.25 23.39
C SER A 108 4.66 0.97 22.64
N SER A 109 4.35 1.07 21.33
CA SER A 109 3.92 -0.10 20.55
C SER A 109 5.01 -1.16 20.49
N ILE A 110 4.62 -2.37 20.83
CA ILE A 110 5.48 -3.55 20.90
C ILE A 110 5.18 -4.52 19.74
N GLN A 111 5.98 -5.55 19.59
CA GLN A 111 5.81 -6.59 18.58
C GLN A 111 4.37 -7.13 18.49
N ASN A 112 3.70 -7.34 19.62
CA ASN A 112 2.33 -7.85 19.66
C ASN A 112 1.32 -6.93 18.99
N ASP A 113 1.53 -5.59 19.01
CA ASP A 113 0.63 -4.63 18.36
C ASP A 113 0.74 -4.72 16.85
N TYR A 114 1.97 -4.86 16.33
CA TYR A 114 2.21 -5.06 14.91
C TYR A 114 1.69 -6.43 14.44
N ASP A 115 1.90 -7.49 15.21
CA ASP A 115 1.39 -8.83 14.90
C ASP A 115 -0.15 -8.83 14.88
N ARG A 116 -0.80 -8.11 15.80
CA ARG A 116 -2.25 -7.90 15.78
C ARG A 116 -2.70 -7.26 14.47
N LEU A 117 -2.06 -6.16 14.06
CA LEU A 117 -2.41 -5.48 12.81
C LEU A 117 -2.20 -6.38 11.58
N LYS A 118 -1.13 -7.17 11.53
CA LYS A 118 -0.92 -8.18 10.47
C LYS A 118 -2.03 -9.24 10.46
N ASN A 119 -2.43 -9.74 11.62
CA ASN A 119 -3.50 -10.72 11.74
C ASN A 119 -4.86 -10.16 11.30
N LEU A 120 -5.08 -8.86 11.47
CA LEU A 120 -6.25 -8.13 10.97
C LEU A 120 -6.17 -7.75 9.49
N GLY A 121 -5.09 -8.13 8.79
CA GLY A 121 -4.92 -7.89 7.35
C GLY A 121 -4.38 -6.51 6.98
N TYR A 122 -3.94 -5.70 7.94
CA TYR A 122 -3.31 -4.41 7.64
C TYR A 122 -1.89 -4.57 7.11
N ASN A 123 -1.50 -3.68 6.18
CA ASN A 123 -0.17 -3.69 5.54
C ASN A 123 0.53 -2.32 5.57
N GLY A 124 -0.11 -1.30 6.13
CA GLY A 124 0.40 0.06 6.23
C GLY A 124 0.33 0.65 7.64
N ILE A 125 1.29 1.50 7.98
CA ILE A 125 1.26 2.36 9.16
C ILE A 125 1.12 3.81 8.67
N GLY A 126 0.04 4.45 9.12
CA GLY A 126 -0.27 5.83 8.78
C GLY A 126 0.49 6.83 9.64
N ASN A 127 0.12 8.09 9.49
CA ASN A 127 0.79 9.22 10.13
C ASN A 127 0.60 9.24 11.65
N PHE A 128 1.38 9.94 12.27
CA PHE A 128 1.68 10.58 13.57
C PHE A 128 3.03 10.11 14.11
N VAL A 129 3.81 11.09 14.47
CA VAL A 129 5.27 11.19 14.58
C VAL A 129 5.99 10.05 15.31
N SER A 130 5.36 9.37 16.23
CA SER A 130 6.03 8.28 16.96
C SER A 130 6.00 6.94 16.24
N SER A 131 5.03 6.73 15.35
CA SER A 131 4.82 5.42 14.73
C SER A 131 5.77 5.10 13.58
N GLU A 132 6.24 6.11 12.82
CA GLU A 132 7.15 5.89 11.69
C GLU A 132 8.52 5.37 12.13
N SER A 133 9.13 6.01 13.14
CA SER A 133 10.41 5.58 13.72
C SER A 133 10.29 4.20 14.36
N GLN A 134 9.22 3.96 15.09
CA GLN A 134 8.92 2.67 15.72
C GLN A 134 8.75 1.56 14.68
N THR A 135 8.00 1.82 13.60
CA THR A 135 7.78 0.85 12.53
C THR A 135 9.10 0.44 11.90
N LYS A 136 9.93 1.42 11.54
CA LYS A 136 11.25 1.15 10.95
C LYS A 136 12.16 0.39 11.89
N THR A 137 12.36 0.87 13.11
CA THR A 137 13.38 0.35 14.04
C THR A 137 12.92 -0.86 14.82
N ASN A 138 11.65 -0.92 15.23
CA ASN A 138 11.16 -1.95 16.14
C ASN A 138 10.51 -3.13 15.42
N TYR A 139 10.00 -2.93 14.21
CA TYR A 139 9.34 -3.99 13.48
C TYR A 139 10.04 -4.34 12.16
N ASN A 140 10.09 -3.43 11.18
CA ASN A 140 10.57 -3.74 9.82
C ASN A 140 12.02 -4.21 9.78
N LEU A 141 12.91 -3.69 10.63
CA LEU A 141 14.29 -4.16 10.72
C LEU A 141 14.41 -5.57 11.32
N GLN A 142 13.40 -6.02 12.06
CA GLN A 142 13.43 -7.31 12.76
C GLN A 142 12.59 -8.39 12.07
N ASN A 143 11.66 -7.98 11.17
CA ASN A 143 10.71 -8.90 10.56
C ASN A 143 10.74 -8.75 9.05
N TYR A 144 10.64 -9.88 8.36
CA TYR A 144 10.58 -9.88 6.91
C TYR A 144 9.21 -9.44 6.38
N ASN A 145 8.10 -9.82 7.01
CA ASN A 145 6.77 -9.31 6.69
C ASN A 145 6.63 -7.90 7.25
N THR A 146 6.87 -6.91 6.40
CA THR A 146 6.99 -5.51 6.79
C THR A 146 5.69 -4.74 6.63
N PHE A 147 5.62 -3.57 7.27
CA PHE A 147 4.63 -2.54 6.96
C PHE A 147 5.24 -1.48 6.06
N SER A 148 4.51 -1.05 5.02
CA SER A 148 4.75 0.26 4.45
C SER A 148 4.41 1.32 5.49
N TYR A 149 5.15 2.42 5.54
CA TYR A 149 4.85 3.51 6.48
C TYR A 149 4.97 4.87 5.82
N THR A 150 4.29 5.86 6.39
CA THR A 150 4.31 7.24 5.92
C THR A 150 5.04 8.13 6.92
N ARG A 151 5.61 9.24 6.44
CA ARG A 151 6.29 10.24 7.25
C ARG A 151 5.68 11.63 7.03
N ALA A 152 5.42 12.38 8.12
CA ALA A 152 4.98 13.77 8.03
C ALA A 152 6.17 14.73 8.13
N LEU A 153 6.28 15.66 7.20
CA LEU A 153 7.32 16.67 7.19
C LEU A 153 6.89 17.98 7.89
N ASN A 154 5.57 18.23 7.96
CA ASN A 154 4.97 19.36 8.68
C ASN A 154 5.58 20.73 8.29
N PHE A 155 5.65 21.02 6.99
CA PHE A 155 6.28 22.24 6.48
C PHE A 155 5.61 23.50 7.01
N PHE A 156 4.32 23.66 6.79
CA PHE A 156 3.60 24.84 7.25
C PHE A 156 3.42 24.83 8.77
N LEU A 157 3.03 23.68 9.34
CA LEU A 157 2.84 23.56 10.80
C LEU A 157 4.14 23.80 11.57
N GLY A 158 5.28 23.42 11.02
CA GLY A 158 6.59 23.73 11.58
C GLY A 158 6.97 25.20 11.39
N TYR A 159 6.77 25.74 10.17
CA TYR A 159 7.10 27.13 9.85
C TYR A 159 6.35 28.14 10.73
N LYS A 160 5.06 27.95 10.95
CA LYS A 160 4.28 28.86 11.80
C LYS A 160 4.85 29.01 13.22
N ASN A 161 5.52 27.97 13.75
CA ASN A 161 6.11 28.01 15.09
C ASN A 161 7.40 28.84 15.16
N VAL A 162 8.10 29.01 14.03
CA VAL A 162 9.34 29.77 13.95
C VAL A 162 9.20 31.12 13.23
N ARG A 163 8.04 31.35 12.58
CA ARG A 163 7.79 32.52 11.76
C ARG A 163 8.02 33.83 12.52
N LYS A 164 7.63 33.89 13.78
CA LYS A 164 7.80 35.09 14.63
C LYS A 164 9.25 35.52 14.77
N THR A 165 10.21 34.60 14.65
CA THR A 165 11.64 34.97 14.67
C THR A 165 12.05 35.76 13.46
N TYR A 166 11.34 35.62 12.33
CA TYR A 166 11.56 36.36 11.10
C TYR A 166 10.68 37.61 10.99
N TYR A 167 9.45 37.53 11.55
CA TYR A 167 8.42 38.56 11.48
C TYR A 167 7.93 38.93 12.89
N PRO A 168 8.74 39.63 13.71
CA PRO A 168 8.44 39.87 15.14
C PRO A 168 7.17 40.71 15.37
N ASN A 169 6.75 41.49 14.36
CA ASN A 169 5.57 42.35 14.42
C ASN A 169 4.26 41.61 14.07
N THR A 170 4.29 40.29 13.87
CA THR A 170 3.08 39.50 13.65
C THR A 170 2.15 39.60 14.87
N PRO A 171 0.87 39.96 14.69
CA PRO A 171 -0.08 40.06 15.81
C PRO A 171 -0.23 38.75 16.56
N SER A 172 -0.40 38.78 17.87
CA SER A 172 -0.51 37.59 18.73
C SER A 172 -1.69 36.67 18.37
N GLY A 173 -2.76 37.20 17.78
CA GLY A 173 -3.91 36.43 17.30
C GLY A 173 -3.67 35.68 15.98
N VAL A 174 -2.61 36.05 15.25
CA VAL A 174 -2.21 35.43 13.97
C VAL A 174 -1.00 34.50 14.15
N ASP A 175 -0.08 34.91 15.00
CA ASP A 175 1.15 34.18 15.28
C ASP A 175 0.87 32.77 15.82
N GLY A 176 1.41 31.75 15.16
CA GLY A 176 1.15 30.35 15.51
C GLY A 176 -0.27 29.83 15.24
N ASN A 177 -1.19 30.67 14.78
CA ASN A 177 -2.58 30.28 14.53
C ASN A 177 -2.69 29.53 13.19
N VAL A 178 -3.21 28.30 13.22
CA VAL A 178 -3.41 27.43 12.03
C VAL A 178 -4.42 27.97 11.02
N ASN A 179 -5.26 28.91 11.44
CA ASN A 179 -6.27 29.51 10.56
C ASN A 179 -5.69 30.56 9.58
N TYR A 180 -4.43 30.95 9.72
CA TYR A 180 -3.73 31.85 8.80
C TYR A 180 -2.66 31.08 8.05
N VAL A 181 -2.82 30.94 6.73
CA VAL A 181 -1.89 30.18 5.88
C VAL A 181 -0.84 31.13 5.28
N LEU A 182 0.28 31.30 5.96
CA LEU A 182 1.31 32.33 5.71
C LEU A 182 2.45 31.77 4.82
N VAL A 183 2.10 31.32 3.62
CA VAL A 183 3.02 30.61 2.71
C VAL A 183 3.73 31.51 1.68
N PHE A 184 3.31 32.77 1.55
CA PHE A 184 3.92 33.72 0.61
C PHE A 184 5.21 34.38 1.15
N ASP A 185 5.55 34.12 2.39
CA ASP A 185 6.77 34.64 2.99
C ASP A 185 8.00 34.08 2.29
N PRO A 186 8.99 34.91 1.88
CA PRO A 186 10.25 34.39 1.29
C PRO A 186 10.99 33.41 2.19
N LYS A 187 10.89 33.57 3.53
CA LYS A 187 11.47 32.67 4.53
C LYS A 187 10.82 31.30 4.56
N PHE A 188 9.56 31.16 4.11
CA PHE A 188 8.90 29.86 3.98
C PHE A 188 9.64 28.94 3.01
N THR A 189 10.04 29.46 1.85
CA THR A 189 10.78 28.66 0.85
C THR A 189 12.11 28.17 1.42
N THR A 190 12.88 29.02 2.11
CA THR A 190 14.13 28.62 2.75
C THR A 190 13.90 27.58 3.84
N TYR A 191 12.89 27.80 4.67
CA TYR A 191 12.51 26.84 5.71
C TYR A 191 12.14 25.46 5.11
N CYS A 192 11.39 25.44 4.02
CA CYS A 192 11.02 24.19 3.35
C CYS A 192 12.24 23.43 2.80
N ASP A 193 13.22 24.14 2.23
CA ASP A 193 14.48 23.53 1.77
C ASP A 193 15.26 22.89 2.93
N ASP A 194 15.41 23.61 4.03
CA ASP A 194 16.10 23.12 5.24
C ASP A 194 15.37 21.91 5.86
N GLN A 195 14.05 21.97 5.94
CA GLN A 195 13.22 20.86 6.44
C GLN A 195 13.32 19.62 5.56
N ALA A 196 13.25 19.76 4.24
CA ALA A 196 13.40 18.64 3.32
C ALA A 196 14.80 18.03 3.41
N LYS A 197 15.84 18.86 3.49
CA LYS A 197 17.22 18.38 3.70
C LYS A 197 17.37 17.60 4.99
N ALA A 198 16.81 18.10 6.09
CA ALA A 198 16.93 17.46 7.40
C ALA A 198 16.10 16.17 7.53
N ASN A 199 14.92 16.12 6.91
CA ASN A 199 13.91 15.09 7.18
C ASN A 199 13.54 14.19 5.99
N ALA A 200 13.90 14.54 4.75
CA ALA A 200 13.71 13.67 3.60
C ALA A 200 15.03 12.99 3.17
N LEU A 201 16.13 13.72 3.08
CA LEU A 201 17.43 13.16 2.67
C LEU A 201 17.86 11.89 3.45
N PRO A 202 17.70 11.79 4.77
CA PRO A 202 18.07 10.58 5.52
C PRO A 202 17.27 9.32 5.15
N PHE A 203 16.15 9.48 4.46
CA PHE A 203 15.24 8.39 4.09
C PHE A 203 15.27 8.05 2.60
N VAL A 204 16.04 8.75 1.78
CA VAL A 204 16.07 8.61 0.31
C VAL A 204 16.26 7.18 -0.20
N ASN A 205 16.87 6.31 0.59
CA ASN A 205 17.10 4.90 0.26
C ASN A 205 16.23 3.92 1.06
N ASP A 206 15.21 4.39 1.79
CA ASP A 206 14.37 3.54 2.62
C ASP A 206 13.24 2.89 1.81
N ARG A 207 13.43 1.65 1.40
CA ARG A 207 12.49 0.90 0.55
C ARG A 207 11.14 0.61 1.22
N ASP A 208 11.07 0.64 2.56
CA ASP A 208 9.84 0.34 3.30
C ASP A 208 8.94 1.57 3.46
N MET A 209 9.47 2.77 3.21
CA MET A 209 8.70 4.00 3.30
C MET A 209 7.82 4.19 2.06
N LEU A 210 6.51 4.38 2.28
CA LEU A 210 5.55 4.67 1.22
C LEU A 210 5.74 6.09 0.65
N GLY A 211 5.94 7.07 1.54
CA GLY A 211 6.11 8.46 1.13
C GLY A 211 5.84 9.47 2.24
N TYR A 212 5.76 10.73 1.83
CA TYR A 212 5.65 11.89 2.71
C TYR A 212 4.26 12.52 2.70
N PHE A 213 3.71 12.74 3.90
CA PHE A 213 2.71 13.79 4.09
C PHE A 213 3.43 15.11 4.26
N THR A 214 2.92 16.14 3.60
CA THR A 214 3.54 17.47 3.64
C THR A 214 3.16 18.24 4.89
N ASP A 215 1.91 18.12 5.29
CA ASP A 215 1.30 18.69 6.49
C ASP A 215 0.01 17.95 6.86
N ASN A 216 -0.72 18.42 7.86
CA ASN A 216 -2.03 17.93 8.25
C ASN A 216 -3.08 19.04 8.18
N GLU A 217 -4.12 18.85 7.33
CA GLU A 217 -5.34 19.65 7.30
C GLU A 217 -5.11 21.16 7.18
N ILE A 218 -4.22 21.59 6.25
CA ILE A 218 -3.98 23.02 6.04
C ILE A 218 -5.28 23.69 5.65
N ASN A 219 -5.56 24.82 6.30
CA ASN A 219 -6.79 25.57 6.17
C ASN A 219 -6.79 26.50 4.93
N PHE A 220 -6.67 25.91 3.72
CA PHE A 220 -6.88 26.65 2.46
C PHE A 220 -8.35 27.01 2.27
N ASN A 221 -8.90 27.83 3.16
CA ASN A 221 -10.30 28.23 3.07
C ASN A 221 -10.47 29.57 2.34
N GLN A 222 -11.72 29.86 1.98
CA GLN A 222 -12.08 31.07 1.27
C GLN A 222 -11.93 32.37 2.08
N ASP A 223 -11.83 32.30 3.41
CA ASP A 223 -11.74 33.51 4.25
C ASP A 223 -10.31 34.07 4.32
N GLN A 224 -9.32 33.34 3.81
CA GLN A 224 -7.90 33.75 3.84
C GLN A 224 -7.66 35.11 3.18
N LEU A 225 -8.29 35.40 2.03
CA LEU A 225 -8.08 36.66 1.31
C LEU A 225 -8.35 37.87 2.22
N GLN A 226 -9.48 37.86 2.89
CA GLN A 226 -9.93 38.98 3.74
C GLN A 226 -9.17 38.98 5.06
N ASN A 227 -8.97 37.82 5.67
CA ASN A 227 -8.24 37.70 6.95
C ASN A 227 -6.80 38.19 6.86
N LEU A 228 -6.08 37.82 5.79
CA LEU A 228 -4.67 38.24 5.62
C LEU A 228 -4.54 39.74 5.41
N VAL A 229 -5.46 40.37 4.63
CA VAL A 229 -5.44 41.82 4.41
C VAL A 229 -5.80 42.58 5.67
N ARG A 230 -6.78 42.09 6.46
CA ARG A 230 -7.26 42.76 7.67
C ARG A 230 -6.30 42.63 8.85
N ASP A 231 -5.74 41.43 9.08
CA ASP A 231 -5.14 41.08 10.36
C ASP A 231 -3.59 41.17 10.35
N LEU A 232 -2.99 41.23 9.18
CA LEU A 232 -1.53 41.36 9.06
C LEU A 232 -1.11 42.83 8.88
N PRO A 233 0.07 43.24 9.39
CA PRO A 233 0.60 44.59 9.22
C PRO A 233 0.99 44.87 7.76
N VAL A 234 0.99 46.17 7.39
CA VAL A 234 1.51 46.62 6.10
C VAL A 234 2.97 46.22 5.96
N GLY A 235 3.33 45.71 4.77
CA GLY A 235 4.67 45.17 4.48
C GLY A 235 4.87 43.70 4.89
N ASP A 236 3.85 43.03 5.44
CA ASP A 236 3.88 41.58 5.58
C ASP A 236 3.66 40.93 4.21
N ALA A 237 4.53 40.02 3.81
CA ALA A 237 4.54 39.44 2.47
C ALA A 237 3.23 38.67 2.15
N SER A 238 2.62 38.02 3.14
CA SER A 238 1.36 37.30 2.95
C SER A 238 0.18 38.28 2.79
N ARG A 239 0.19 39.40 3.52
CA ARG A 239 -0.78 40.47 3.33
C ARG A 239 -0.65 41.15 1.96
N ASP A 240 0.58 41.49 1.60
CA ASP A 240 0.86 42.17 0.34
C ASP A 240 0.46 41.31 -0.86
N SER A 241 0.74 39.99 -0.79
CA SER A 241 0.29 39.02 -1.80
C SER A 241 -1.25 38.95 -1.92
N ALA A 242 -1.96 38.95 -0.78
CA ALA A 242 -3.41 38.97 -0.75
C ALA A 242 -3.96 40.30 -1.34
N LEU A 243 -3.34 41.42 -1.03
CA LEU A 243 -3.75 42.73 -1.54
C LEU A 243 -3.48 42.88 -3.05
N VAL A 244 -2.34 42.39 -3.53
CA VAL A 244 -2.02 42.33 -4.98
C VAL A 244 -3.06 41.50 -5.71
N PHE A 245 -3.43 40.33 -5.16
CA PHE A 245 -4.52 39.52 -5.74
C PHE A 245 -5.84 40.27 -5.76
N ALA A 246 -6.26 40.90 -4.64
CA ALA A 246 -7.49 41.66 -4.52
C ALA A 246 -7.54 42.81 -5.55
N THR A 247 -6.48 43.60 -5.63
CA THR A 247 -6.34 44.71 -6.57
C THR A 247 -6.42 44.26 -8.03
N SER A 248 -5.83 43.11 -8.37
CA SER A 248 -5.90 42.51 -9.72
C SER A 248 -7.33 42.14 -10.13
N ARG A 249 -8.23 42.02 -9.17
CA ARG A 249 -9.67 41.73 -9.37
C ARG A 249 -10.55 42.96 -9.21
N GLY A 250 -9.96 44.16 -9.13
CA GLY A 250 -10.68 45.44 -9.00
C GLY A 250 -11.17 45.73 -7.59
N LEU A 251 -10.72 44.99 -6.59
CA LEU A 251 -11.05 45.22 -5.18
C LEU A 251 -10.12 46.27 -4.56
N THR A 252 -10.65 47.00 -3.61
CA THR A 252 -9.88 47.91 -2.73
C THR A 252 -9.47 47.18 -1.44
N GLU A 253 -8.48 47.68 -0.73
CA GLU A 253 -8.12 47.22 0.60
C GLU A 253 -9.30 47.27 1.56
N ALA A 254 -10.13 48.36 1.49
CA ALA A 254 -11.32 48.53 2.30
C ALA A 254 -12.38 47.44 2.04
N ASP A 255 -12.50 46.93 0.81
CA ASP A 255 -13.40 45.82 0.50
C ASP A 255 -13.04 44.55 1.27
N CYS A 256 -11.73 44.27 1.39
CA CYS A 256 -11.25 43.11 2.16
C CYS A 256 -11.42 43.30 3.67
N ILE A 257 -11.03 44.47 4.21
CA ILE A 257 -11.09 44.76 5.65
C ILE A 257 -12.54 44.77 6.15
N ASN A 258 -13.47 45.34 5.39
CA ASN A 258 -14.87 45.48 5.80
C ASN A 258 -15.77 44.33 5.34
N TYR A 259 -15.23 43.30 4.73
CA TYR A 259 -15.96 42.11 4.25
C TYR A 259 -17.14 42.51 3.33
N THR A 260 -16.91 43.47 2.42
CA THR A 260 -17.97 43.92 1.52
C THR A 260 -18.40 42.82 0.54
N SER A 261 -19.63 42.96 0.00
CA SER A 261 -20.14 42.02 -1.01
C SER A 261 -19.41 42.08 -2.36
N ASN A 262 -18.50 43.05 -2.55
CA ASN A 262 -17.61 43.11 -3.71
C ASN A 262 -16.63 41.93 -3.75
N VAL A 263 -16.24 41.40 -2.57
CA VAL A 263 -15.43 40.21 -2.44
C VAL A 263 -16.31 38.96 -2.62
N THR A 264 -16.42 38.49 -3.84
CA THR A 264 -17.27 37.34 -4.17
C THR A 264 -16.71 36.02 -3.66
N GLU A 265 -17.56 35.03 -3.46
CA GLU A 265 -17.16 33.69 -3.05
C GLU A 265 -16.17 33.07 -4.04
N GLN A 266 -16.33 33.29 -5.36
CA GLN A 266 -15.43 32.84 -6.38
C GLN A 266 -14.01 33.44 -6.23
N MET A 267 -13.92 34.77 -5.96
CA MET A 267 -12.62 35.43 -5.73
C MET A 267 -11.89 34.85 -4.51
N LYS A 268 -12.63 34.51 -3.44
CA LYS A 268 -12.06 33.85 -2.25
C LYS A 268 -11.51 32.45 -2.57
N GLN A 269 -12.27 31.65 -3.34
CA GLN A 269 -11.83 30.32 -3.79
C GLN A 269 -10.64 30.41 -4.74
N ASP A 270 -10.60 31.41 -5.64
CA ASP A 270 -9.47 31.66 -6.53
C ASP A 270 -8.20 32.00 -5.75
N PHE A 271 -8.34 32.79 -4.67
CA PHE A 271 -7.22 33.09 -3.79
C PHE A 271 -6.73 31.88 -3.01
N ALA A 272 -7.63 31.08 -2.45
CA ALA A 272 -7.29 29.80 -1.81
C ALA A 272 -6.57 28.85 -2.78
N THR A 273 -7.01 28.82 -4.04
CA THR A 273 -6.34 28.09 -5.13
C THR A 273 -4.92 28.61 -5.38
N SER A 274 -4.73 29.93 -5.42
CA SER A 274 -3.41 30.55 -5.59
C SER A 274 -2.46 30.19 -4.44
N MET A 275 -2.96 30.24 -3.20
CA MET A 275 -2.20 29.82 -2.01
C MET A 275 -1.79 28.35 -2.07
N ALA A 276 -2.72 27.47 -2.43
CA ALA A 276 -2.46 26.02 -2.54
C ALA A 276 -1.43 25.73 -3.65
N ASN A 277 -1.54 26.39 -4.82
CA ASN A 277 -0.55 26.26 -5.89
C ASN A 277 0.85 26.69 -5.43
N HIS A 278 0.95 27.82 -4.73
CA HIS A 278 2.23 28.31 -4.22
C HIS A 278 2.80 27.33 -3.21
N TYR A 279 2.03 26.94 -2.20
CA TYR A 279 2.42 25.98 -1.18
C TYR A 279 2.94 24.68 -1.79
N TYR A 280 2.11 23.99 -2.60
CA TYR A 280 2.47 22.70 -3.17
C TYR A 280 3.66 22.77 -4.13
N SER A 281 3.82 23.87 -4.86
CA SER A 281 4.98 24.05 -5.74
C SER A 281 6.30 24.17 -4.95
N VAL A 282 6.31 24.95 -3.87
CA VAL A 282 7.49 25.14 -3.01
C VAL A 282 7.91 23.83 -2.34
N ILE A 283 6.96 23.16 -1.70
CA ILE A 283 7.29 21.94 -0.92
C ILE A 283 7.67 20.77 -1.82
N SER A 284 6.99 20.60 -2.98
CA SER A 284 7.35 19.53 -3.90
C SER A 284 8.76 19.71 -4.46
N ALA A 285 9.13 20.95 -4.82
CA ALA A 285 10.47 21.27 -5.27
C ALA A 285 11.51 20.98 -4.16
N ALA A 286 11.23 21.36 -2.91
CA ALA A 286 12.10 21.10 -1.78
C ALA A 286 12.29 19.59 -1.52
N ILE A 287 11.22 18.81 -1.51
CA ILE A 287 11.30 17.34 -1.31
C ILE A 287 12.08 16.71 -2.46
N ARG A 288 11.71 16.95 -3.72
CA ARG A 288 12.33 16.32 -4.90
C ARG A 288 13.82 16.62 -5.05
N LYS A 289 14.28 17.75 -4.54
CA LYS A 289 15.71 18.12 -4.50
C LYS A 289 16.54 17.12 -3.68
N TYR A 290 15.98 16.56 -2.61
CA TYR A 290 16.68 15.68 -1.67
C TYR A 290 16.22 14.23 -1.74
N ASP A 291 14.98 13.99 -2.17
CA ASP A 291 14.42 12.67 -2.34
C ASP A 291 13.55 12.57 -3.61
N PRO A 292 14.12 12.08 -4.71
CA PRO A 292 13.39 11.84 -5.94
C PRO A 292 12.60 10.53 -5.94
N ASN A 293 12.78 9.66 -4.93
CA ASN A 293 12.33 8.27 -4.96
C ASN A 293 10.94 8.05 -4.38
N HIS A 294 10.63 8.71 -3.25
CA HIS A 294 9.40 8.43 -2.50
C HIS A 294 8.21 9.27 -2.96
N LEU A 295 7.01 8.73 -2.74
CA LEU A 295 5.76 9.42 -3.05
C LEU A 295 5.57 10.66 -2.18
N ILE A 296 5.08 11.74 -2.79
CA ILE A 296 4.56 12.91 -2.07
C ILE A 296 3.03 12.76 -2.01
N ILE A 297 2.50 12.53 -0.81
CA ILE A 297 1.10 12.11 -0.60
C ILE A 297 0.19 13.30 -0.24
N GLY A 298 0.73 14.51 -0.17
CA GLY A 298 -0.02 15.73 0.07
C GLY A 298 -0.29 16.02 1.55
N SER A 299 -1.28 16.90 1.80
CA SER A 299 -1.52 17.55 3.10
C SER A 299 -2.79 17.08 3.81
N ARG A 300 -3.34 15.94 3.42
CA ARG A 300 -4.49 15.32 4.11
C ARG A 300 -5.68 16.28 4.17
N LEU A 301 -6.13 16.76 3.01
CA LEU A 301 -7.18 17.77 2.88
C LEU A 301 -8.45 17.40 3.66
N ASN A 302 -8.99 18.32 4.45
CA ASN A 302 -10.20 18.13 5.24
C ASN A 302 -11.14 19.33 5.11
N GLY A 303 -12.43 19.12 5.35
CA GLY A 303 -13.44 20.18 5.40
C GLY A 303 -13.56 21.02 4.12
N ARG A 304 -13.60 22.34 4.26
CA ARG A 304 -13.78 23.28 3.15
C ARG A 304 -12.67 23.22 2.08
N PRO A 305 -11.38 23.15 2.39
CA PRO A 305 -10.30 23.03 1.40
C PRO A 305 -10.53 21.92 0.39
N ARG A 306 -11.06 20.78 0.83
CA ARG A 306 -11.39 19.63 -0.01
C ARG A 306 -12.54 19.92 -0.99
N ALA A 307 -13.41 20.86 -0.67
CA ALA A 307 -14.56 21.26 -1.49
C ALA A 307 -14.22 22.36 -2.51
N ILE A 308 -13.00 22.92 -2.51
CA ILE A 308 -12.55 23.94 -3.47
C ILE A 308 -11.82 23.23 -4.62
N PRO A 309 -12.42 23.17 -5.84
CA PRO A 309 -11.84 22.41 -6.95
C PRO A 309 -10.40 22.82 -7.30
N GLY A 310 -10.09 24.12 -7.23
CA GLY A 310 -8.76 24.65 -7.50
C GLY A 310 -7.70 24.21 -6.48
N VAL A 311 -8.06 24.04 -5.21
CA VAL A 311 -7.16 23.51 -4.16
C VAL A 311 -6.84 22.05 -4.42
N VAL A 312 -7.87 21.27 -4.78
CA VAL A 312 -7.68 19.85 -5.15
C VAL A 312 -6.80 19.73 -6.40
N ALA A 313 -7.09 20.53 -7.44
CA ALA A 313 -6.30 20.55 -8.67
C ALA A 313 -4.83 20.96 -8.43
N ALA A 314 -4.58 21.87 -7.48
CA ALA A 314 -3.21 22.22 -7.07
C ALA A 314 -2.50 21.05 -6.40
N SER A 315 -3.19 20.30 -5.51
CA SER A 315 -2.64 19.05 -4.95
C SER A 315 -2.30 18.04 -6.05
N GLU A 316 -3.23 17.78 -6.98
CA GLU A 316 -3.00 16.82 -8.07
C GLU A 316 -1.84 17.21 -9.00
N LYS A 317 -1.62 18.50 -9.18
CA LYS A 317 -0.54 18.99 -10.04
C LYS A 317 0.85 18.71 -9.51
N TYR A 318 1.04 18.80 -8.20
CA TYR A 318 2.35 18.77 -7.56
C TYR A 318 2.61 17.53 -6.71
N MET A 319 1.56 16.80 -6.31
CA MET A 319 1.65 15.59 -5.51
C MET A 319 1.50 14.33 -6.38
N ASP A 320 2.07 13.22 -5.95
CA ASP A 320 1.89 11.92 -6.62
C ASP A 320 0.55 11.29 -6.26
N VAL A 321 0.04 11.57 -5.06
CA VAL A 321 -1.22 11.07 -4.53
C VAL A 321 -1.95 12.19 -3.81
N THR A 322 -3.26 12.35 -4.06
CA THR A 322 -4.10 13.25 -3.27
C THR A 322 -4.57 12.54 -2.01
N SER A 323 -4.25 13.11 -0.85
CA SER A 323 -4.72 12.58 0.44
C SER A 323 -5.83 13.42 1.05
N VAL A 324 -6.83 12.74 1.61
CA VAL A 324 -7.99 13.37 2.24
C VAL A 324 -8.31 12.72 3.59
N ASN A 325 -8.74 13.54 4.57
CA ASN A 325 -9.37 13.08 5.80
C ASN A 325 -10.87 13.18 5.64
N PHE A 326 -11.62 12.14 6.02
CA PHE A 326 -13.05 12.07 5.71
C PHE A 326 -13.90 11.73 6.93
N TYR A 327 -14.72 12.71 7.37
CA TYR A 327 -15.57 12.59 8.54
C TYR A 327 -17.03 13.05 8.30
N ASP A 328 -17.34 13.57 7.11
CA ASP A 328 -18.57 14.34 6.86
C ASP A 328 -19.82 13.49 6.73
N LYS A 329 -19.70 12.27 6.20
CA LYS A 329 -20.85 11.41 5.90
C LYS A 329 -20.66 10.03 6.46
N PHE A 330 -21.77 9.42 6.90
CA PHE A 330 -21.79 8.00 7.30
C PHE A 330 -21.53 7.08 6.11
N THR A 331 -22.13 7.37 4.96
CA THR A 331 -21.90 6.66 3.71
C THR A 331 -21.19 7.60 2.74
N PRO A 332 -19.92 7.35 2.39
CA PRO A 332 -19.13 8.29 1.59
C PRO A 332 -19.42 8.27 0.08
N ASN A 333 -20.30 7.41 -0.39
CA ASN A 333 -20.55 7.11 -1.80
C ASN A 333 -20.82 8.35 -2.68
N GLU A 334 -21.63 9.31 -2.23
CA GLU A 334 -21.97 10.48 -3.03
C GLU A 334 -20.78 11.41 -3.29
N GLN A 335 -19.92 11.61 -2.29
CA GLN A 335 -18.75 12.49 -2.41
C GLN A 335 -17.55 11.78 -3.03
N ILE A 336 -17.38 10.49 -2.75
CA ILE A 336 -16.32 9.67 -3.33
C ILE A 336 -16.61 9.38 -4.81
N ALA A 337 -17.87 9.07 -5.15
CA ALA A 337 -18.26 8.71 -6.51
C ALA A 337 -18.23 9.88 -7.50
N THR A 338 -18.42 11.10 -7.04
CA THR A 338 -18.43 12.29 -7.92
C THR A 338 -17.03 12.75 -8.33
N SER A 339 -15.99 12.06 -7.89
CA SER A 339 -14.59 12.34 -8.24
C SER A 339 -14.17 13.81 -8.12
N GLN A 340 -14.84 14.57 -7.24
CA GLN A 340 -14.49 15.99 -6.99
C GLN A 340 -13.08 16.16 -6.41
N TRP A 341 -12.46 15.05 -5.98
CA TRP A 341 -11.13 15.04 -5.35
C TRP A 341 -10.02 14.50 -6.24
N THR A 342 -10.33 14.14 -7.48
CA THR A 342 -9.30 13.65 -8.41
C THR A 342 -9.79 13.69 -9.86
N ASN A 343 -8.98 14.25 -10.74
CA ASN A 343 -9.17 14.22 -12.19
C ASN A 343 -8.47 13.01 -12.80
N ASP A 344 -8.82 11.81 -12.34
CA ASP A 344 -8.15 10.56 -12.73
C ASP A 344 -6.71 10.44 -12.21
N LYS A 345 -6.46 10.94 -10.99
CA LYS A 345 -5.22 10.75 -10.22
C LYS A 345 -5.44 9.78 -9.05
N PRO A 346 -4.40 9.12 -8.54
CA PRO A 346 -4.55 8.28 -7.35
C PRO A 346 -4.90 9.10 -6.11
N CYS A 347 -5.78 8.56 -5.29
CA CYS A 347 -6.23 9.17 -4.05
C CYS A 347 -6.12 8.17 -2.89
N ILE A 348 -5.97 8.67 -1.67
CA ILE A 348 -5.98 7.88 -0.43
C ILE A 348 -6.78 8.60 0.65
N VAL A 349 -7.65 7.87 1.38
CA VAL A 349 -8.31 8.39 2.59
C VAL A 349 -7.43 8.10 3.78
N THR A 350 -6.94 9.16 4.45
CA THR A 350 -5.88 9.06 5.46
C THR A 350 -6.36 9.22 6.89
N GLU A 351 -7.63 9.57 7.08
CA GLU A 351 -8.33 9.48 8.34
C GLU A 351 -9.83 9.26 8.13
N PHE A 352 -10.38 8.31 8.86
CA PHE A 352 -11.81 8.12 9.10
C PHE A 352 -11.99 7.22 10.33
N TYR A 353 -13.03 7.47 11.10
CA TYR A 353 -13.47 6.63 12.22
C TYR A 353 -14.93 6.92 12.56
N ILE A 354 -15.49 6.06 13.40
CA ILE A 354 -16.79 6.25 14.06
C ILE A 354 -16.67 5.86 15.52
N LYS A 355 -17.46 6.48 16.39
CA LYS A 355 -17.42 6.31 17.84
C LYS A 355 -18.61 5.52 18.34
N ASP A 356 -18.41 4.62 19.29
CA ASP A 356 -19.50 4.04 20.07
C ASP A 356 -19.87 5.01 21.20
N ILE A 357 -21.12 5.46 21.20
CA ILE A 357 -21.59 6.47 22.16
C ILE A 357 -21.56 5.97 23.61
N ASN A 358 -21.67 4.66 23.81
CA ASN A 358 -21.77 4.04 25.12
C ASN A 358 -20.42 3.87 25.83
N MET A 359 -19.30 4.15 25.13
CA MET A 359 -17.96 3.97 25.71
C MET A 359 -17.56 5.08 26.68
N PHE A 360 -18.19 6.26 26.59
CA PHE A 360 -17.90 7.40 27.46
C PHE A 360 -19.21 8.08 27.87
N ALA A 361 -19.28 8.54 29.14
CA ALA A 361 -20.48 9.16 29.70
C ALA A 361 -20.76 10.58 29.19
N ALA A 362 -19.82 11.19 28.46
CA ALA A 362 -19.90 12.57 27.94
C ALA A 362 -19.63 12.63 26.43
N THR A 363 -19.77 13.82 25.87
CA THR A 363 -19.40 14.09 24.47
C THR A 363 -17.94 13.73 24.26
N GLN A 364 -17.70 12.83 23.31
CA GLN A 364 -16.37 12.38 22.95
C GLN A 364 -15.69 13.38 22.01
N SER A 365 -14.41 13.64 22.22
CA SER A 365 -13.64 14.59 21.41
C SER A 365 -13.48 14.17 19.94
N GLY A 366 -13.14 15.13 19.10
CA GLY A 366 -12.86 14.98 17.67
C GLY A 366 -14.10 14.84 16.79
N ALA A 367 -13.87 14.90 15.49
CA ALA A 367 -14.87 14.73 14.45
C ALA A 367 -15.48 13.30 14.44
N GLY A 368 -16.23 12.99 13.38
CA GLY A 368 -16.80 11.66 13.17
C GLY A 368 -18.17 11.46 13.84
N TRP A 369 -18.80 10.40 13.40
CA TRP A 369 -20.16 10.02 13.76
C TRP A 369 -20.21 9.12 15.01
N TYR A 370 -21.41 8.81 15.48
CA TYR A 370 -21.70 7.91 16.59
C TYR A 370 -22.59 6.76 16.15
N VAL A 371 -22.31 5.57 16.69
CA VAL A 371 -23.15 4.37 16.63
C VAL A 371 -23.37 3.82 18.05
N ASN A 372 -24.16 2.76 18.19
CA ASN A 372 -24.60 2.25 19.48
C ASN A 372 -23.73 1.10 20.06
N ASN A 373 -22.80 0.54 19.27
CA ASN A 373 -21.98 -0.62 19.69
C ASN A 373 -20.77 -0.81 18.79
N GLN A 374 -19.86 -1.70 19.20
CA GLN A 374 -18.62 -1.98 18.48
C GLN A 374 -18.83 -2.73 17.15
N ALA A 375 -19.86 -3.59 17.04
CA ALA A 375 -20.19 -4.24 15.76
C ALA A 375 -20.55 -3.20 14.69
N SER A 376 -21.40 -2.22 15.04
CA SER A 376 -21.75 -1.13 14.12
C SER A 376 -20.57 -0.23 13.74
N ARG A 377 -19.50 -0.17 14.54
CA ARG A 377 -18.23 0.44 14.13
C ARG A 377 -17.55 -0.36 13.01
N GLY A 378 -17.58 -1.69 13.11
CA GLY A 378 -17.09 -2.61 12.08
C GLY A 378 -17.93 -2.53 10.79
N ASP A 379 -19.25 -2.44 10.91
CA ASP A 379 -20.16 -2.23 9.76
C ASP A 379 -19.83 -0.94 9.01
N PHE A 380 -19.64 0.15 9.74
CA PHE A 380 -19.20 1.43 9.15
C PHE A 380 -17.86 1.31 8.42
N TYR A 381 -16.89 0.59 9.00
CA TYR A 381 -15.60 0.35 8.35
C TYR A 381 -15.78 -0.39 7.03
N GLN A 382 -16.54 -1.47 7.00
CA GLN A 382 -16.82 -2.21 5.77
C GLN A 382 -17.52 -1.32 4.73
N ASN A 383 -18.57 -0.61 5.13
CA ASN A 383 -19.30 0.30 4.25
C ASN A 383 -18.39 1.35 3.59
N THR A 384 -17.52 1.98 4.38
CA THR A 384 -16.57 2.98 3.88
C THR A 384 -15.56 2.35 2.92
N CYS A 385 -14.90 1.27 3.32
CA CYS A 385 -13.87 0.63 2.51
C CYS A 385 -14.41 0.01 1.21
N LEU A 386 -15.63 -0.56 1.23
CA LEU A 386 -16.28 -1.06 0.02
C LEU A 386 -16.57 0.05 -1.00
N GLU A 387 -16.97 1.24 -0.54
CA GLU A 387 -17.14 2.40 -1.44
C GLU A 387 -15.80 2.87 -2.02
N LEU A 388 -14.72 2.88 -1.22
CA LEU A 388 -13.38 3.19 -1.71
C LEU A 388 -12.92 2.18 -2.76
N LEU A 389 -13.11 0.88 -2.52
CA LEU A 389 -12.73 -0.18 -3.47
C LEU A 389 -13.53 -0.14 -4.77
N LYS A 390 -14.82 0.21 -4.70
CA LYS A 390 -15.66 0.39 -5.88
C LYS A 390 -15.17 1.53 -6.76
N ASN A 391 -14.59 2.56 -6.16
CA ASN A 391 -14.07 3.73 -6.84
C ASN A 391 -12.57 3.52 -7.17
N LYS A 392 -12.28 3.28 -8.44
CA LYS A 392 -10.99 2.79 -8.95
C LYS A 392 -9.80 3.76 -8.80
N CYS A 393 -10.02 4.97 -8.27
CA CYS A 393 -8.92 5.94 -8.03
C CYS A 393 -8.26 5.79 -6.66
N TYR A 394 -8.89 5.12 -5.69
CA TYR A 394 -8.32 4.98 -4.34
C TYR A 394 -7.30 3.85 -4.28
N ILE A 395 -6.07 4.20 -3.90
CA ILE A 395 -4.97 3.24 -3.69
C ILE A 395 -4.92 2.71 -2.25
N GLY A 396 -5.86 3.12 -1.39
CA GLY A 396 -5.96 2.64 -0.03
C GLY A 396 -6.63 3.61 0.94
N TRP A 397 -6.50 3.25 2.21
CA TRP A 397 -7.01 4.02 3.35
C TRP A 397 -6.15 3.84 4.60
N GLN A 398 -6.31 4.75 5.58
CA GLN A 398 -5.69 4.67 6.91
C GLN A 398 -6.76 4.93 7.96
N TYR A 399 -7.10 3.91 8.76
CA TYR A 399 -8.07 4.04 9.85
C TYR A 399 -7.48 4.87 10.99
N PHE A 400 -8.21 5.82 11.52
CA PHE A 400 -7.80 6.66 12.62
C PHE A 400 -8.60 6.28 13.88
N LYS A 401 -8.07 5.49 14.85
CA LYS A 401 -6.64 5.26 15.07
C LYS A 401 -6.40 3.88 15.74
N TYR A 402 -5.17 3.57 16.13
CA TYR A 402 -4.85 2.29 16.74
C TYR A 402 -5.46 2.15 18.14
N GLN A 403 -5.22 3.10 19.05
CA GLN A 403 -5.69 3.08 20.45
C GLN A 403 -6.62 4.25 20.72
N ASP A 404 -7.62 4.05 21.59
CA ASP A 404 -8.51 5.12 22.06
C ASP A 404 -7.76 6.31 22.65
N ASP A 405 -8.34 7.49 22.49
CA ASP A 405 -7.97 8.63 23.32
C ASP A 405 -8.54 8.47 24.73
N SER A 406 -8.07 9.26 25.69
CA SER A 406 -8.56 9.23 27.06
C SER A 406 -10.04 9.63 27.20
N ASP A 407 -10.59 10.28 26.18
CA ASP A 407 -11.94 10.84 26.15
C ASP A 407 -12.75 10.46 24.89
N ALA A 408 -12.24 9.58 24.01
CA ALA A 408 -12.93 9.23 22.77
C ALA A 408 -12.60 7.83 22.28
N ASN A 409 -13.67 7.08 21.91
CA ASN A 409 -13.60 5.73 21.34
C ASN A 409 -13.32 5.78 19.83
N LYS A 410 -12.06 5.92 19.47
CA LYS A 410 -11.59 5.94 18.07
C LYS A 410 -10.76 4.70 17.71
N GLY A 411 -10.24 4.02 18.74
CA GLY A 411 -9.24 2.97 18.61
C GLY A 411 -9.76 1.64 18.07
N ILE A 412 -8.81 0.83 17.61
CA ILE A 412 -8.96 -0.62 17.40
C ILE A 412 -8.89 -1.33 18.77
N ILE A 413 -8.10 -0.77 19.67
CA ILE A 413 -7.97 -1.19 21.07
C ILE A 413 -8.39 -0.06 22.00
N ASN A 414 -8.82 -0.41 23.22
CA ASN A 414 -9.13 0.57 24.25
C ASN A 414 -7.86 1.16 24.92
N GLY A 415 -8.03 2.09 25.85
CA GLY A 415 -6.93 2.71 26.58
C GLY A 415 -6.06 1.73 27.38
N SER A 416 -6.58 0.55 27.71
CA SER A 416 -5.86 -0.53 28.41
C SER A 416 -5.24 -1.57 27.48
N GLY A 417 -5.28 -1.39 26.16
CA GLY A 417 -4.69 -2.30 25.17
C GLY A 417 -5.59 -3.50 24.78
N VAL A 418 -6.84 -3.52 25.24
CA VAL A 418 -7.80 -4.60 24.92
C VAL A 418 -8.47 -4.31 23.57
N GLU A 419 -8.49 -5.30 22.70
CA GLU A 419 -9.05 -5.24 21.35
C GLU A 419 -10.57 -5.25 21.37
N TYR A 420 -11.20 -4.45 20.49
CA TYR A 420 -12.63 -4.46 20.23
C TYR A 420 -12.99 -5.56 19.22
N THR A 421 -13.05 -6.80 19.68
CA THR A 421 -13.14 -8.01 18.83
C THR A 421 -14.35 -8.04 17.89
N GLU A 422 -15.50 -7.47 18.27
CA GLU A 422 -16.68 -7.37 17.40
C GLU A 422 -16.40 -6.46 16.19
N MET A 423 -15.73 -5.33 16.40
CA MET A 423 -15.34 -4.41 15.33
C MET A 423 -14.23 -5.02 14.46
N THR A 424 -13.20 -5.56 15.09
CA THR A 424 -12.01 -6.05 14.37
C THR A 424 -12.28 -7.32 13.57
N ALA A 425 -13.25 -8.15 13.97
CA ALA A 425 -13.70 -9.28 13.15
C ALA A 425 -14.21 -8.83 11.78
N LEU A 426 -15.03 -7.77 11.74
CA LEU A 426 -15.55 -7.19 10.49
C LEU A 426 -14.48 -6.48 9.67
N MET A 427 -13.52 -5.81 10.33
CA MET A 427 -12.35 -5.25 9.66
C MET A 427 -11.51 -6.33 8.98
N ASN A 428 -11.23 -7.41 9.71
CA ASN A 428 -10.47 -8.55 9.22
C ASN A 428 -11.16 -9.27 8.05
N GLU A 429 -12.47 -9.45 8.14
CA GLU A 429 -13.26 -10.04 7.05
C GLU A 429 -13.07 -9.29 5.74
N LEU A 430 -13.13 -7.95 5.75
CA LEU A 430 -12.92 -7.14 4.56
C LEU A 430 -11.46 -7.14 4.12
N ASN A 431 -10.52 -6.88 5.05
CA ASN A 431 -9.10 -6.69 4.71
C ASN A 431 -8.50 -7.92 4.03
N LYS A 432 -8.91 -9.13 4.44
CA LYS A 432 -8.44 -10.40 3.83
C LYS A 432 -9.02 -10.67 2.44
N GLN A 433 -9.99 -9.88 1.98
CA GLN A 433 -10.66 -10.07 0.70
C GLN A 433 -10.48 -8.89 -0.26
N VAL A 434 -9.65 -7.92 0.08
CA VAL A 434 -9.51 -6.64 -0.67
C VAL A 434 -9.23 -6.88 -2.16
N TYR A 435 -8.33 -7.80 -2.50
CA TYR A 435 -7.97 -8.04 -3.90
C TYR A 435 -9.06 -8.78 -4.66
N GLN A 436 -9.78 -9.71 -4.01
CA GLN A 436 -10.94 -10.37 -4.59
C GLN A 436 -12.10 -9.40 -4.82
N LEU A 437 -12.29 -8.46 -3.89
CA LEU A 437 -13.26 -7.37 -4.05
C LEU A 437 -12.86 -6.42 -5.19
N CYS A 438 -11.57 -6.10 -5.34
CA CYS A 438 -11.09 -5.36 -6.51
C CYS A 438 -11.40 -6.09 -7.82
N ASP A 439 -11.12 -7.39 -7.89
CA ASP A 439 -11.42 -8.22 -9.06
C ASP A 439 -12.92 -8.24 -9.36
N PHE A 440 -13.75 -8.39 -8.34
CA PHE A 440 -15.21 -8.36 -8.47
C PHE A 440 -15.74 -7.03 -9.01
N TYR A 441 -15.28 -5.89 -8.43
CA TYR A 441 -15.69 -4.56 -8.89
C TYR A 441 -15.11 -4.19 -10.26
N ASP A 442 -13.98 -4.76 -10.64
CA ASP A 442 -13.38 -4.55 -11.96
C ASP A 442 -13.99 -5.45 -13.03
N GLY A 443 -14.70 -6.53 -12.63
CA GLY A 443 -15.27 -7.52 -13.53
C GLY A 443 -14.22 -8.42 -14.18
N ILE A 444 -13.07 -8.60 -13.55
CA ILE A 444 -11.96 -9.43 -14.04
C ILE A 444 -11.43 -10.29 -12.90
N SER A 445 -10.86 -11.45 -13.22
CA SER A 445 -10.14 -12.29 -12.27
C SER A 445 -8.63 -12.20 -12.57
N ARG A 446 -7.86 -11.72 -11.60
CA ARG A 446 -6.40 -11.66 -11.70
C ARG A 446 -5.74 -12.91 -11.14
N ARG A 447 -6.47 -13.66 -10.32
CA ARG A 447 -6.00 -14.95 -9.80
C ARG A 447 -6.02 -15.99 -10.93
N PRO A 448 -4.86 -16.51 -11.36
CA PRO A 448 -4.82 -17.48 -12.45
C PRO A 448 -5.41 -18.83 -12.02
N ASN A 449 -6.02 -19.53 -12.97
CA ASN A 449 -6.32 -20.94 -12.80
C ASN A 449 -5.04 -21.75 -13.07
N TYR A 450 -4.52 -22.47 -12.07
CA TYR A 450 -3.22 -23.13 -12.13
C TYR A 450 -3.23 -24.50 -11.44
N ASP A 451 -2.30 -25.36 -11.87
CA ASP A 451 -1.86 -26.50 -11.09
C ASP A 451 -0.61 -26.11 -10.26
N LEU A 452 -0.36 -26.84 -9.19
CA LEU A 452 0.85 -26.66 -8.39
C LEU A 452 1.95 -27.57 -8.85
N LYS A 453 3.16 -27.04 -8.98
CA LYS A 453 4.38 -27.81 -9.22
C LYS A 453 5.32 -27.62 -8.03
N VAL A 454 5.78 -28.74 -7.47
CA VAL A 454 6.71 -28.75 -6.34
C VAL A 454 8.12 -29.12 -6.83
N LYS A 455 9.13 -28.41 -6.33
CA LYS A 455 10.54 -28.70 -6.56
C LYS A 455 11.30 -28.66 -5.24
N THR A 456 12.08 -29.66 -4.98
CA THR A 456 12.96 -29.72 -3.79
C THR A 456 14.41 -29.40 -4.20
N LEU A 457 15.00 -28.46 -3.49
CA LEU A 457 16.43 -28.13 -3.58
C LEU A 457 17.13 -28.59 -2.31
N TYR A 458 18.36 -29.07 -2.45
CA TYR A 458 19.18 -29.47 -1.32
C TYR A 458 20.26 -28.43 -1.07
N ALA A 459 20.71 -28.29 0.19
CA ALA A 459 21.78 -27.37 0.52
C ALA A 459 23.06 -27.65 -0.26
N ILE A 460 23.61 -26.62 -0.91
CA ILE A 460 24.90 -26.70 -1.62
C ILE A 460 26.06 -26.46 -0.68
N HIS A 461 25.84 -25.66 0.38
CA HIS A 461 26.76 -25.46 1.49
C HIS A 461 25.96 -25.44 2.80
N ASP A 462 26.53 -26.08 3.83
CA ASP A 462 26.09 -25.87 5.21
C ASP A 462 27.26 -26.03 6.17
N THR A 463 27.21 -25.29 7.26
CA THR A 463 28.21 -25.35 8.34
C THR A 463 27.64 -24.72 9.60
N TYR A 464 28.32 -24.84 10.70
CA TYR A 464 28.11 -23.96 11.85
C TYR A 464 29.39 -23.26 12.23
N VAL A 465 29.29 -22.17 12.97
CA VAL A 465 30.43 -21.42 13.49
C VAL A 465 30.31 -21.28 14.99
N ALA A 466 31.45 -21.18 15.67
CA ALA A 466 31.54 -20.64 17.02
C ALA A 466 31.93 -19.17 16.90
N PRO A 467 30.98 -18.19 17.14
CA PRO A 467 31.30 -16.78 17.12
C PRO A 467 32.45 -16.47 18.08
N GLY A 468 33.28 -15.52 17.73
CA GLY A 468 34.43 -15.08 18.51
C GLY A 468 35.50 -14.49 17.61
N ALA A 469 36.07 -13.34 17.98
CA ALA A 469 36.99 -12.58 17.14
C ALA A 469 38.28 -13.38 16.80
N THR A 470 38.64 -14.36 17.59
CA THR A 470 39.84 -15.18 17.43
C THR A 470 39.56 -16.63 17.02
N ASN A 471 38.27 -17.01 16.79
CA ASN A 471 37.91 -18.39 16.47
C ASN A 471 38.10 -18.68 14.98
N THR A 472 39.16 -19.39 14.65
CA THR A 472 39.53 -19.79 13.28
C THR A 472 39.11 -21.22 12.94
N THR A 473 38.42 -21.95 13.84
CA THR A 473 37.98 -23.32 13.59
C THR A 473 36.86 -23.33 12.54
N ASN A 474 36.99 -24.19 11.54
CA ASN A 474 36.00 -24.46 10.52
C ASN A 474 35.28 -25.80 10.80
N TYR A 475 33.98 -25.81 10.66
CA TYR A 475 33.13 -26.98 10.91
C TYR A 475 32.39 -27.46 9.64
N GLY A 476 32.85 -27.10 8.46
CA GLY A 476 32.16 -27.35 7.19
C GLY A 476 32.13 -28.84 6.78
N THR A 477 32.77 -29.74 7.52
CA THR A 477 32.71 -31.21 7.29
C THR A 477 31.83 -31.93 8.32
N ALA A 478 31.20 -31.19 9.24
CA ALA A 478 30.37 -31.79 10.28
C ALA A 478 29.13 -32.48 9.70
N THR A 479 28.75 -33.62 10.27
CA THR A 479 27.53 -34.35 9.90
C THR A 479 26.29 -33.78 10.61
N GLU A 480 26.51 -33.07 11.71
CA GLU A 480 25.46 -32.34 12.43
C GLU A 480 25.91 -30.92 12.69
N LEU A 481 24.97 -29.94 12.57
CA LEU A 481 25.20 -28.54 12.81
C LEU A 481 24.71 -28.18 14.21
N GLU A 482 25.54 -27.52 15.00
CA GLU A 482 25.17 -27.10 16.35
C GLU A 482 24.55 -25.69 16.35
N VAL A 483 23.48 -25.52 17.13
CA VAL A 483 22.85 -24.24 17.40
C VAL A 483 22.72 -24.05 18.91
N ARG A 484 23.34 -23.01 19.46
CA ARG A 484 23.37 -22.74 20.89
C ARG A 484 23.69 -21.28 21.18
N ASN A 485 23.00 -20.68 22.12
CA ASN A 485 23.43 -19.45 22.77
C ASN A 485 23.90 -19.72 24.19
N TYR A 486 25.03 -19.14 24.56
CA TYR A 486 25.58 -19.25 25.91
C TYR A 486 26.22 -17.92 26.33
N SER A 487 26.31 -17.69 27.66
CA SER A 487 26.88 -16.45 28.19
C SER A 487 28.32 -16.20 27.73
N LEU A 488 29.13 -17.26 27.62
CA LEU A 488 30.47 -17.20 27.03
C LEU A 488 30.38 -17.32 25.51
N GLU A 489 30.88 -16.34 24.77
CA GLU A 489 30.80 -16.26 23.31
C GLU A 489 31.45 -17.50 22.62
N SER A 490 32.56 -18.02 23.15
CA SER A 490 33.23 -19.18 22.63
C SER A 490 32.37 -20.45 22.61
N TYR A 491 31.32 -20.50 23.41
CA TYR A 491 30.36 -21.61 23.45
C TYR A 491 29.13 -21.41 22.60
N ARG A 492 28.94 -20.23 22.00
CA ARG A 492 27.84 -19.97 21.04
C ARG A 492 28.06 -20.77 19.76
N ARG A 493 26.97 -21.15 19.12
CA ARG A 493 26.95 -21.87 17.85
C ARG A 493 25.80 -21.31 16.99
N GLU A 494 26.11 -21.01 15.74
CA GLU A 494 25.17 -20.53 14.74
C GLU A 494 25.32 -21.36 13.47
N ALA A 495 24.22 -21.88 12.92
CA ALA A 495 24.23 -22.72 11.72
C ALA A 495 23.88 -21.88 10.47
N PHE A 496 24.53 -22.20 9.36
CA PHE A 496 24.41 -21.54 8.06
C PHE A 496 23.99 -22.53 6.99
N PHE A 497 23.10 -22.12 6.09
CA PHE A 497 22.59 -22.94 4.98
C PHE A 497 22.57 -22.12 3.70
N LYS A 498 22.95 -22.72 2.56
CA LYS A 498 22.92 -22.07 1.24
C LYS A 498 22.31 -23.02 0.21
N PHE A 499 21.42 -22.46 -0.64
CA PHE A 499 20.74 -23.18 -1.72
C PHE A 499 20.95 -22.47 -3.06
N ASP A 500 21.07 -23.27 -4.13
CA ASP A 500 21.18 -22.78 -5.50
C ASP A 500 19.79 -22.68 -6.13
N LEU A 501 19.40 -21.46 -6.55
CA LEU A 501 18.15 -21.16 -7.22
C LEU A 501 18.30 -21.15 -8.76
N SER A 502 19.51 -21.28 -9.30
CA SER A 502 19.78 -21.09 -10.73
C SER A 502 18.93 -22.00 -11.62
N THR A 503 18.72 -23.24 -11.21
CA THR A 503 17.88 -24.22 -11.92
C THR A 503 16.38 -23.96 -11.82
N SER A 504 15.97 -22.96 -11.06
CA SER A 504 14.56 -22.55 -10.88
C SER A 504 14.32 -21.12 -11.37
N LYS A 505 15.33 -20.42 -11.88
CA LYS A 505 15.33 -18.99 -12.18
C LYS A 505 14.10 -18.55 -12.99
N ASP A 506 13.78 -19.24 -14.06
CA ASP A 506 12.65 -18.88 -14.94
C ASP A 506 11.28 -19.15 -14.29
N SER A 507 11.23 -20.04 -13.29
CA SER A 507 10.01 -20.39 -12.56
C SER A 507 9.80 -19.51 -11.33
N LEU A 508 10.83 -18.83 -10.82
CA LEU A 508 10.74 -18.05 -9.57
C LEU A 508 9.73 -16.91 -9.65
N GLN A 509 9.44 -16.37 -10.83
CA GLN A 509 8.37 -15.39 -11.04
C GLN A 509 6.98 -15.94 -10.73
N TYR A 510 6.83 -17.27 -10.69
CA TYR A 510 5.59 -17.99 -10.36
C TYR A 510 5.64 -18.64 -8.99
N LEU A 511 6.60 -18.26 -8.14
CA LEU A 511 6.75 -18.84 -6.80
C LEU A 511 5.52 -18.53 -5.95
N LYS A 512 4.83 -19.59 -5.54
CA LYS A 512 3.71 -19.54 -4.60
C LYS A 512 4.20 -19.63 -3.17
N HIS A 513 5.00 -20.66 -2.87
CA HIS A 513 5.46 -20.98 -1.51
C HIS A 513 6.88 -21.50 -1.53
N ALA A 514 7.66 -21.12 -0.52
CA ALA A 514 8.99 -21.69 -0.24
C ALA A 514 9.08 -22.05 1.24
N GLU A 515 9.41 -23.30 1.51
CA GLU A 515 9.55 -23.83 2.86
C GLU A 515 10.97 -24.36 3.06
N LEU A 516 11.63 -23.93 4.14
CA LEU A 516 12.92 -24.46 4.56
C LEU A 516 12.68 -25.53 5.62
N ASP A 517 13.06 -26.76 5.28
CA ASP A 517 12.98 -27.94 6.12
C ASP A 517 14.33 -28.26 6.75
N LEU A 518 14.39 -28.24 8.07
CA LEU A 518 15.55 -28.58 8.87
C LEU A 518 15.20 -29.69 9.87
N THR A 519 15.95 -30.79 9.91
CA THR A 519 15.67 -31.87 10.85
C THR A 519 16.55 -31.73 12.10
N CYS A 520 15.91 -31.55 13.24
CA CYS A 520 16.52 -31.58 14.55
C CYS A 520 16.86 -33.06 14.92
N THR A 521 18.12 -33.37 15.10
CA THR A 521 18.60 -34.71 15.42
C THR A 521 18.81 -34.94 16.91
N ALA A 522 19.09 -33.85 17.68
CA ALA A 522 19.23 -33.89 19.14
C ALA A 522 18.82 -32.58 19.76
N SER A 523 18.10 -32.65 20.86
CA SER A 523 17.69 -31.54 21.72
C SER A 523 17.45 -32.03 23.14
N ASP A 524 17.57 -31.12 24.12
CA ASP A 524 17.16 -31.33 25.50
C ASP A 524 15.68 -31.11 25.76
N ALA A 525 14.89 -30.91 24.70
CA ALA A 525 13.46 -30.62 24.74
C ALA A 525 13.06 -29.38 25.60
N SER A 526 14.03 -28.53 25.92
CA SER A 526 13.73 -27.28 26.64
C SER A 526 13.11 -26.22 25.73
N VAL A 527 12.42 -25.25 26.35
CA VAL A 527 11.87 -24.10 25.61
C VAL A 527 13.03 -23.24 25.11
N ARG A 528 13.08 -23.03 23.80
CA ARG A 528 14.12 -22.27 23.11
C ARG A 528 13.51 -21.10 22.35
N SER A 529 14.34 -20.09 22.11
CA SER A 529 14.04 -18.97 21.22
C SER A 529 14.91 -19.10 19.98
N ILE A 530 14.46 -19.88 19.01
CA ILE A 530 15.19 -20.16 17.76
C ILE A 530 14.78 -19.17 16.70
N PHE A 531 15.76 -18.54 16.08
CA PHE A 531 15.57 -17.57 14.99
C PHE A 531 16.21 -18.02 13.70
N LEU A 532 15.46 -17.94 12.62
CA LEU A 532 15.96 -18.03 11.27
C LEU A 532 16.08 -16.62 10.68
N THR A 533 17.24 -16.27 10.16
CA THR A 533 17.48 -15.00 9.44
C THR A 533 17.96 -15.26 8.03
N GLY A 534 17.64 -14.36 7.10
CA GLY A 534 18.21 -14.36 5.76
C GLY A 534 19.58 -13.67 5.74
N LEU A 535 20.43 -14.01 4.77
CA LEU A 535 21.72 -13.38 4.53
C LEU A 535 21.75 -12.76 3.14
N MET A 536 22.09 -11.48 3.05
CA MET A 536 22.23 -10.76 1.78
C MET A 536 23.55 -11.11 1.08
N ASP A 537 24.61 -11.27 1.86
CA ASP A 537 25.92 -11.67 1.36
C ASP A 537 26.03 -13.20 1.28
N ASN A 538 25.96 -13.72 0.07
CA ASN A 538 26.06 -15.14 -0.24
C ASN A 538 27.51 -15.60 -0.55
N SER A 539 28.55 -14.81 -0.29
CA SER A 539 29.93 -15.14 -0.65
C SER A 539 30.57 -16.20 0.22
N TRP A 540 30.00 -16.51 1.41
CA TRP A 540 30.55 -17.51 2.32
C TRP A 540 30.59 -18.93 1.71
N ASN A 541 31.57 -19.73 2.17
CA ASN A 541 31.72 -21.13 1.80
C ASN A 541 31.91 -21.99 3.05
N GLU A 542 31.32 -23.20 3.07
CA GLU A 542 31.31 -24.07 4.24
C GLU A 542 32.73 -24.48 4.70
N LEU A 543 33.68 -24.65 3.76
CA LEU A 543 35.04 -25.09 4.07
C LEU A 543 35.97 -23.95 4.53
N THR A 544 35.52 -22.69 4.43
CA THR A 544 36.33 -21.52 4.81
C THR A 544 35.71 -20.67 5.89
N LEU A 545 34.37 -20.74 6.08
CA LEU A 545 33.68 -19.90 7.08
C LEU A 545 34.12 -20.29 8.51
N THR A 546 34.55 -19.28 9.26
CA THR A 546 35.00 -19.39 10.66
C THR A 546 34.32 -18.33 11.52
N GLY A 547 34.45 -18.43 12.84
CA GLY A 547 33.94 -17.39 13.76
C GLY A 547 34.55 -16.02 13.50
N THR A 548 35.86 -15.98 13.21
CA THR A 548 36.55 -14.70 12.85
C THR A 548 35.95 -14.05 11.60
N LEU A 549 35.77 -14.82 10.52
CA LEU A 549 35.19 -14.30 9.28
C LEU A 549 33.74 -13.88 9.46
N ARG A 550 32.96 -14.69 10.20
CA ARG A 550 31.57 -14.35 10.55
C ARG A 550 31.49 -13.01 11.29
N ASN A 551 32.39 -12.75 12.25
CA ASN A 551 32.38 -11.51 13.03
C ASN A 551 32.87 -10.30 12.22
N ALA A 552 33.75 -10.50 11.24
CA ALA A 552 34.25 -9.44 10.36
C ALA A 552 33.20 -8.98 9.31
N ASN A 553 32.18 -9.80 9.04
CA ASN A 553 31.12 -9.46 8.09
C ASN A 553 29.82 -9.11 8.85
N ALA A 554 29.36 -7.86 8.70
CA ALA A 554 28.19 -7.37 9.41
C ALA A 554 26.90 -8.14 9.09
N ASP A 555 26.71 -8.54 7.83
CA ASP A 555 25.55 -9.33 7.42
C ASP A 555 25.57 -10.73 8.04
N TRP A 556 26.73 -11.41 8.04
CA TRP A 556 26.85 -12.72 8.64
C TRP A 556 26.78 -12.69 10.16
N SER A 557 27.17 -11.58 10.79
CA SER A 557 27.13 -11.44 12.25
C SER A 557 25.73 -11.16 12.77
N ILE A 558 24.97 -10.29 12.13
CA ILE A 558 23.64 -9.87 12.57
C ILE A 558 22.56 -10.72 11.88
N GLY A 559 22.70 -10.98 10.57
CA GLY A 559 21.66 -11.49 9.69
C GLY A 559 20.69 -10.40 9.30
N TYR A 560 20.00 -10.61 8.19
CA TYR A 560 19.03 -9.67 7.67
C TYR A 560 17.63 -10.16 7.97
N ASN A 561 16.82 -9.44 8.67
CA ASN A 561 15.45 -9.75 9.01
C ASN A 561 15.18 -11.14 9.63
N ARG A 562 14.31 -11.20 10.58
CA ARG A 562 13.81 -12.45 11.15
C ARG A 562 12.80 -13.09 10.20
N LEU A 563 13.14 -14.23 9.61
CA LEU A 563 12.28 -14.98 8.68
C LEU A 563 11.38 -15.97 9.42
N GLY A 564 11.85 -16.54 10.52
CA GLY A 564 11.11 -17.49 11.32
C GLY A 564 11.52 -17.45 12.78
N TYR A 565 10.59 -17.82 13.64
CA TYR A 565 10.78 -17.83 15.09
C TYR A 565 10.04 -18.99 15.73
N ILE A 566 10.74 -19.77 16.52
CA ILE A 566 10.17 -20.83 17.36
C ILE A 566 10.42 -20.45 18.83
N LYS A 567 9.36 -20.29 19.59
CA LYS A 567 9.42 -20.13 21.05
C LYS A 567 8.63 -21.26 21.71
N SER A 568 9.21 -22.42 21.72
CA SER A 568 8.61 -23.64 22.28
C SER A 568 9.71 -24.62 22.67
N ALA A 569 9.32 -25.74 23.29
CA ALA A 569 10.21 -26.88 23.45
C ALA A 569 10.61 -27.39 22.05
N VAL A 570 11.90 -27.34 21.76
CA VAL A 570 12.43 -27.90 20.50
C VAL A 570 12.68 -29.39 20.72
N THR A 571 11.96 -30.21 19.98
CA THR A 571 12.08 -31.67 20.01
C THR A 571 12.79 -32.17 18.75
N THR A 572 13.29 -33.42 18.80
CA THR A 572 13.81 -34.09 17.59
C THR A 572 12.72 -34.24 16.54
N GLY A 573 13.10 -34.12 15.26
CA GLY A 573 12.19 -34.19 14.13
C GLY A 573 12.27 -32.96 13.22
N LEU A 574 11.38 -32.91 12.27
CA LEU A 574 11.30 -31.86 11.26
C LEU A 574 10.89 -30.51 11.88
N GLN A 575 11.64 -29.49 11.54
CA GLN A 575 11.32 -28.08 11.82
C GLN A 575 11.19 -27.36 10.48
N THR A 576 10.05 -26.69 10.25
CA THR A 576 9.75 -26.03 8.99
C THR A 576 9.65 -24.50 9.18
N PHE A 577 10.14 -23.76 8.19
CA PHE A 577 10.09 -22.31 8.18
C PHE A 577 9.56 -21.82 6.83
N ASP A 578 8.54 -20.99 6.85
CA ASP A 578 8.08 -20.29 5.66
C ASP A 578 9.09 -19.19 5.29
N VAL A 579 9.75 -19.36 4.15
CA VAL A 579 10.77 -18.45 3.65
C VAL A 579 10.40 -17.85 2.28
N THR A 580 9.11 -17.94 1.91
CA THR A 580 8.58 -17.59 0.59
C THR A 580 9.02 -16.20 0.15
N ASN A 581 8.78 -15.22 0.98
CA ASN A 581 9.07 -13.83 0.63
C ASN A 581 10.57 -13.56 0.50
N TRP A 582 11.39 -14.18 1.37
CA TRP A 582 12.84 -14.04 1.29
C TRP A 582 13.39 -14.64 0.00
N VAL A 583 12.96 -15.86 -0.34
CA VAL A 583 13.36 -16.54 -1.58
C VAL A 583 12.94 -15.70 -2.80
N ASN A 584 11.73 -15.13 -2.79
CA ASN A 584 11.24 -14.30 -3.87
C ASN A 584 12.09 -13.04 -4.09
N ASP A 585 12.58 -12.40 -3.03
CA ASP A 585 13.47 -11.23 -3.12
C ASP A 585 14.88 -11.60 -3.61
N GLN A 586 15.32 -12.82 -3.39
CA GLN A 586 16.64 -13.31 -3.79
C GLN A 586 16.69 -13.87 -5.23
N THR A 587 15.60 -13.80 -5.98
CA THR A 587 15.51 -14.38 -7.34
C THR A 587 16.60 -13.89 -8.30
N LYS A 588 17.06 -12.66 -8.13
CA LYS A 588 18.12 -12.06 -8.97
C LYS A 588 19.52 -12.57 -8.65
N ASN A 589 19.73 -13.08 -7.43
CA ASN A 589 21.06 -13.47 -6.93
C ASN A 589 21.46 -14.89 -7.33
N GLY A 590 20.53 -15.71 -7.80
CA GLY A 590 20.76 -17.12 -8.19
C GLY A 590 21.05 -18.06 -7.01
N VAL A 591 21.23 -17.53 -5.80
CA VAL A 591 21.45 -18.30 -4.56
C VAL A 591 20.71 -17.63 -3.41
N VAL A 592 20.39 -18.43 -2.38
CA VAL A 592 19.79 -17.94 -1.13
C VAL A 592 20.49 -18.55 0.06
N SER A 593 20.76 -17.74 1.08
CA SER A 593 21.39 -18.17 2.32
C SER A 593 20.57 -17.83 3.55
N PHE A 594 20.69 -18.68 4.56
CA PHE A 594 20.01 -18.58 5.84
C PHE A 594 20.99 -18.80 6.99
N LYS A 595 20.69 -18.17 8.13
CA LYS A 595 21.37 -18.41 9.41
C LYS A 595 20.34 -18.78 10.47
N LEU A 596 20.60 -19.84 11.22
CA LEU A 596 19.82 -20.29 12.36
C LEU A 596 20.58 -20.02 13.66
N MET A 597 19.94 -19.37 14.62
CA MET A 597 20.54 -19.04 15.92
C MET A 597 19.54 -19.26 17.06
N ASP A 598 20.06 -19.55 18.26
CA ASP A 598 19.31 -19.59 19.50
C ASP A 598 19.58 -18.32 20.30
N LEU A 599 18.56 -17.71 20.87
CA LEU A 599 18.67 -16.56 21.79
C LEU A 599 18.49 -16.95 23.26
N THR A 600 18.12 -18.21 23.53
CA THR A 600 17.98 -18.71 24.90
C THR A 600 19.35 -19.08 25.43
N ASN A 601 19.73 -18.54 26.59
CA ASN A 601 20.95 -18.97 27.28
C ASN A 601 20.80 -20.42 27.75
N ALA A 602 21.51 -21.35 27.12
CA ALA A 602 21.38 -22.79 27.40
C ALA A 602 22.72 -23.52 27.27
N THR A 603 22.94 -24.50 28.13
CA THR A 603 24.17 -25.31 28.16
C THR A 603 24.23 -26.36 27.03
N ALA A 604 23.09 -26.97 26.70
CA ALA A 604 23.01 -27.97 25.63
C ALA A 604 22.85 -27.30 24.27
N ALA A 605 23.49 -27.82 23.23
CA ALA A 605 23.26 -27.44 21.85
C ALA A 605 22.08 -28.22 21.26
N ILE A 606 21.29 -27.56 20.41
CA ILE A 606 20.41 -28.23 19.47
C ILE A 606 21.27 -28.68 18.28
N LYS A 607 21.05 -29.87 17.80
CA LYS A 607 21.74 -30.40 16.62
C LYS A 607 20.79 -30.54 15.46
N ILE A 608 21.20 -30.07 14.30
CA ILE A 608 20.47 -30.12 13.02
C ILE A 608 21.28 -31.02 12.07
N ALA A 609 20.60 -31.92 11.35
CA ALA A 609 21.23 -32.73 10.30
C ALA A 609 21.87 -31.80 9.25
N SER A 610 23.17 -32.07 8.93
CA SER A 610 23.82 -31.34 7.83
C SER A 610 23.54 -32.03 6.48
N ARG A 611 23.97 -31.41 5.38
CA ARG A 611 23.93 -32.03 4.04
C ARG A 611 24.79 -33.31 3.95
N ARG A 612 25.63 -33.54 4.93
CA ARG A 612 26.50 -34.77 5.07
C ARG A 612 25.95 -35.79 6.06
N TYR A 613 24.73 -35.58 6.55
CA TYR A 613 24.08 -36.51 7.46
C TYR A 613 23.84 -37.85 6.77
N SER A 614 24.06 -38.96 7.46
CA SER A 614 24.02 -40.33 6.88
C SER A 614 22.63 -40.67 6.30
N ASP A 615 21.56 -40.21 6.96
CA ASP A 615 20.21 -40.35 6.45
C ASP A 615 19.86 -39.11 5.59
N THR A 616 19.96 -39.28 4.27
CA THR A 616 19.73 -38.19 3.30
C THR A 616 18.29 -37.65 3.30
N SER A 617 17.34 -38.40 3.87
CA SER A 617 15.96 -37.89 4.01
C SER A 617 15.87 -36.74 4.98
N LYS A 618 16.81 -36.60 5.92
CA LYS A 618 16.89 -35.60 6.98
C LYS A 618 17.75 -34.38 6.63
N THR A 619 18.45 -34.40 5.50
CA THR A 619 19.33 -33.29 5.09
C THR A 619 18.51 -32.02 4.83
N PRO A 620 19.08 -30.80 4.98
CA PRO A 620 18.39 -29.54 4.76
C PRO A 620 17.82 -29.42 3.36
N LYS A 621 16.53 -29.04 3.27
CA LYS A 621 15.80 -28.92 2.00
C LYS A 621 15.12 -27.57 1.91
N LEU A 622 15.11 -27.01 0.71
CA LEU A 622 14.28 -25.89 0.36
C LEU A 622 13.21 -26.37 -0.64
N ILE A 623 11.95 -26.40 -0.20
CA ILE A 623 10.84 -26.90 -0.97
C ILE A 623 10.15 -25.69 -1.61
N LEU A 624 10.14 -25.63 -2.95
CA LEU A 624 9.55 -24.57 -3.75
C LEU A 624 8.27 -25.08 -4.39
N THR A 625 7.16 -24.38 -4.15
CA THR A 625 5.87 -24.62 -4.81
C THR A 625 5.60 -23.49 -5.79
N PHE A 626 5.36 -23.82 -7.05
CA PHE A 626 5.11 -22.87 -8.13
C PHE A 626 3.68 -22.96 -8.63
N TYR A 627 3.14 -21.81 -9.08
CA TYR A 627 1.99 -21.79 -9.96
C TYR A 627 2.42 -22.31 -11.34
N ASN A 628 1.71 -23.30 -11.84
CA ASN A 628 1.86 -23.79 -13.21
C ASN A 628 0.61 -23.39 -13.98
N PRO A 629 0.59 -22.26 -14.70
CA PRO A 629 -0.60 -21.80 -15.41
C PRO A 629 -1.08 -22.87 -16.37
N LYS A 630 -2.37 -23.20 -16.33
CA LYS A 630 -2.99 -24.09 -17.32
C LYS A 630 -2.95 -23.35 -18.65
N THR A 631 -2.54 -24.03 -19.70
CA THR A 631 -2.42 -23.48 -21.06
C THR A 631 -3.76 -23.04 -21.68
N THR A 632 -4.87 -23.20 -20.97
CA THR A 632 -6.21 -22.76 -21.35
C THR A 632 -6.57 -21.36 -20.87
N ASP A 633 -5.80 -20.78 -19.94
CA ASP A 633 -6.06 -19.43 -19.47
C ASP A 633 -5.33 -18.40 -20.32
N ILE A 634 -6.05 -17.34 -20.67
CA ILE A 634 -5.61 -16.21 -21.48
C ILE A 634 -4.17 -15.83 -21.09
N GLN A 635 -3.25 -16.06 -21.99
CA GLN A 635 -1.85 -15.62 -21.81
C GLN A 635 -1.86 -14.14 -21.40
N GLN A 636 -1.16 -13.82 -20.30
CA GLN A 636 -0.92 -12.45 -19.93
C GLN A 636 -0.50 -11.67 -21.17
N ILE A 637 -1.29 -10.67 -21.52
CA ILE A 637 -0.93 -9.73 -22.56
C ILE A 637 0.32 -9.00 -22.04
N LYS A 638 1.50 -9.50 -22.39
CA LYS A 638 2.66 -8.63 -22.43
C LYS A 638 2.26 -7.50 -23.37
N SER A 639 2.06 -6.31 -22.85
CA SER A 639 1.99 -5.11 -23.65
C SER A 639 3.34 -4.94 -24.34
N SER A 640 3.55 -5.68 -25.45
CA SER A 640 4.55 -5.27 -26.39
C SER A 640 3.99 -3.98 -26.97
N SER A 641 4.66 -2.88 -26.70
CA SER A 641 4.40 -1.55 -27.26
C SER A 641 4.47 -1.51 -28.79
N GLU A 642 4.56 -2.65 -29.46
CA GLU A 642 4.91 -2.77 -30.86
C GLU A 642 3.73 -2.96 -31.80
N ASN A 643 2.60 -3.55 -31.39
CA ASN A 643 1.45 -3.78 -32.28
C ASN A 643 0.26 -2.88 -31.94
N ARG A 644 0.13 -1.74 -32.58
CA ARG A 644 -0.95 -0.76 -32.39
C ARG A 644 -1.59 -0.33 -33.69
N LEU A 645 -2.82 0.18 -33.63
CA LEU A 645 -3.48 0.80 -34.74
C LEU A 645 -2.81 2.15 -35.10
N SER A 646 -2.56 2.40 -36.35
CA SER A 646 -1.98 3.67 -36.84
C SER A 646 -2.90 4.85 -36.56
N GLN A 647 -4.22 4.60 -36.52
CA GLN A 647 -5.26 5.60 -36.35
C GLN A 647 -6.47 4.98 -35.64
N ASN A 648 -7.04 5.69 -34.68
CA ASN A 648 -8.29 5.33 -34.04
C ASN A 648 -8.88 6.58 -33.31
N PRO A 649 -10.02 7.12 -33.74
CA PRO A 649 -10.93 6.64 -34.81
C PRO A 649 -10.33 6.65 -36.23
N ALA A 650 -10.84 5.77 -37.09
CA ALA A 650 -10.36 5.61 -38.46
C ALA A 650 -11.50 5.58 -39.49
N SER A 651 -11.20 6.06 -40.69
CA SER A 651 -12.03 5.92 -41.89
C SER A 651 -11.15 5.47 -43.08
N GLY A 652 -11.68 4.63 -43.94
CA GLY A 652 -10.96 4.13 -45.11
C GLY A 652 -9.96 3.01 -44.76
N MET A 653 -8.69 3.30 -44.55
CA MET A 653 -7.66 2.31 -44.31
C MET A 653 -7.02 2.49 -42.94
N VAL A 654 -6.91 1.43 -42.14
CA VAL A 654 -6.15 1.43 -40.90
C VAL A 654 -4.97 0.45 -40.99
N THR A 655 -3.78 0.89 -40.55
CA THR A 655 -2.57 0.07 -40.57
C THR A 655 -2.26 -0.38 -39.14
N ILE A 656 -1.82 -1.62 -39.01
CA ILE A 656 -1.26 -2.15 -37.76
C ILE A 656 0.23 -1.85 -37.76
N ILE A 657 0.68 -1.01 -36.83
CA ILE A 657 2.09 -0.72 -36.63
C ILE A 657 2.66 -1.86 -35.79
N GLY A 658 3.59 -2.65 -36.36
CA GLY A 658 4.26 -3.79 -35.73
C GLY A 658 4.87 -4.73 -36.79
N ASN A 659 5.96 -5.39 -36.43
CA ASN A 659 6.77 -6.19 -37.36
C ASN A 659 6.47 -7.69 -37.32
N ASP A 660 5.60 -8.17 -36.43
CA ASP A 660 5.38 -9.58 -36.15
C ASP A 660 3.92 -10.04 -36.33
N VAL A 661 3.19 -9.40 -37.25
CA VAL A 661 1.77 -9.72 -37.48
C VAL A 661 1.66 -10.92 -38.41
N SER A 662 0.85 -11.91 -38.02
CA SER A 662 0.48 -13.10 -38.75
C SER A 662 -0.91 -12.98 -39.39
N SER A 663 -1.88 -12.51 -38.58
CA SER A 663 -3.24 -12.27 -39.09
C SER A 663 -3.93 -11.15 -38.28
N VAL A 664 -4.86 -10.48 -38.97
CA VAL A 664 -5.70 -9.43 -38.37
C VAL A 664 -7.16 -9.75 -38.66
N GLU A 665 -7.98 -9.72 -37.65
CA GLU A 665 -9.42 -9.96 -37.71
C GLU A 665 -10.19 -8.77 -37.16
N LEU A 666 -11.19 -8.29 -37.91
CA LEU A 666 -12.14 -7.29 -37.41
C LEU A 666 -13.41 -7.99 -36.95
N LEU A 667 -13.81 -7.78 -35.72
CA LEU A 667 -14.97 -8.39 -35.09
C LEU A 667 -15.98 -7.31 -34.70
N ASN A 668 -17.26 -7.58 -34.81
CA ASN A 668 -18.27 -6.74 -34.19
C ASN A 668 -18.30 -7.00 -32.65
N LEU A 669 -19.08 -6.22 -31.90
CA LEU A 669 -19.17 -6.34 -30.43
C LEU A 669 -19.74 -7.68 -29.95
N ASN A 670 -20.42 -8.42 -30.82
CA ASN A 670 -20.92 -9.78 -30.53
C ASN A 670 -19.87 -10.86 -30.84
N GLY A 671 -18.64 -10.48 -31.22
CA GLY A 671 -17.56 -11.41 -31.55
C GLY A 671 -17.64 -12.04 -32.94
N GLN A 672 -18.60 -11.60 -33.78
CA GLN A 672 -18.75 -12.09 -35.13
C GLN A 672 -17.66 -11.48 -36.05
N LEU A 673 -17.03 -12.32 -36.89
CA LEU A 673 -15.99 -11.94 -37.82
C LEU A 673 -16.59 -11.10 -38.97
N MET A 674 -16.07 -9.87 -39.13
CA MET A 674 -16.49 -8.94 -40.17
C MET A 674 -15.46 -8.86 -41.30
N TYR A 675 -14.16 -8.98 -40.99
CA TYR A 675 -13.09 -8.94 -41.95
C TYR A 675 -11.86 -9.69 -41.42
N LYS A 676 -11.10 -10.33 -42.32
CA LYS A 676 -9.86 -11.05 -41.98
C LYS A 676 -8.81 -10.83 -43.05
N THR A 677 -7.57 -10.58 -42.66
CA THR A 677 -6.42 -10.40 -43.54
C THR A 677 -5.14 -10.92 -42.90
N SER A 678 -4.17 -11.30 -43.72
CA SER A 678 -2.77 -11.56 -43.31
C SER A 678 -1.87 -10.33 -43.49
N GLN A 679 -2.41 -9.25 -43.99
CA GLN A 679 -1.67 -7.98 -44.19
C GLN A 679 -1.79 -7.11 -42.93
N ASN A 680 -0.81 -6.23 -42.72
CA ASN A 680 -0.81 -5.28 -41.59
C ASN A 680 -1.78 -4.10 -41.78
N ARG A 681 -2.87 -4.28 -42.54
CA ARG A 681 -3.85 -3.22 -42.80
C ARG A 681 -5.24 -3.79 -43.02
N ILE A 682 -6.22 -3.01 -42.57
CA ILE A 682 -7.65 -3.30 -42.70
C ILE A 682 -8.26 -2.23 -43.59
N ASP A 683 -8.98 -2.65 -44.63
CA ASP A 683 -9.82 -1.76 -45.42
C ASP A 683 -11.19 -1.62 -44.74
N LEU A 684 -11.55 -0.40 -44.39
CA LEU A 684 -12.78 -0.08 -43.72
C LEU A 684 -13.87 0.49 -44.64
N THR A 685 -13.59 0.60 -45.94
CA THR A 685 -14.50 1.27 -46.90
C THR A 685 -15.85 0.58 -47.02
N ALA A 686 -15.92 -0.74 -46.79
CA ALA A 686 -17.15 -1.52 -46.77
C ALA A 686 -17.70 -1.78 -45.36
N ILE A 687 -17.07 -1.25 -44.33
CA ILE A 687 -17.46 -1.48 -42.93
C ILE A 687 -18.36 -0.34 -42.46
N GLN A 688 -19.48 -0.66 -41.84
CA GLN A 688 -20.40 0.32 -41.28
C GLN A 688 -19.75 1.10 -40.13
N LYS A 689 -20.12 2.38 -40.01
CA LYS A 689 -19.68 3.21 -38.88
C LYS A 689 -20.10 2.56 -37.54
N GLY A 690 -19.17 2.52 -36.60
CA GLY A 690 -19.43 1.91 -35.34
C GLY A 690 -18.18 1.50 -34.56
N LEU A 691 -18.39 0.83 -33.43
CA LEU A 691 -17.32 0.29 -32.58
C LEU A 691 -17.07 -1.18 -32.92
N TYR A 692 -15.80 -1.51 -33.12
CA TYR A 692 -15.35 -2.86 -33.48
C TYR A 692 -14.17 -3.29 -32.60
N LEU A 693 -13.88 -4.59 -32.63
CA LEU A 693 -12.69 -5.19 -32.04
C LEU A 693 -11.75 -5.66 -33.15
N VAL A 694 -10.48 -5.24 -33.07
CA VAL A 694 -9.42 -5.70 -33.99
C VAL A 694 -8.57 -6.72 -33.24
N ARG A 695 -8.66 -7.99 -33.63
CA ARG A 695 -7.83 -9.09 -33.13
C ARG A 695 -6.59 -9.21 -34.01
N ILE A 696 -5.42 -9.03 -33.44
CA ILE A 696 -4.13 -9.14 -34.09
C ILE A 696 -3.43 -10.38 -33.59
N THR A 697 -3.10 -11.32 -34.46
CA THR A 697 -2.31 -12.52 -34.09
C THR A 697 -0.88 -12.34 -34.63
N THR A 698 0.10 -12.58 -33.78
CA THR A 698 1.53 -12.50 -34.16
C THR A 698 2.02 -13.82 -34.79
N LYS A 699 3.19 -13.81 -35.42
CA LYS A 699 3.83 -15.03 -35.96
C LYS A 699 4.22 -16.03 -34.88
N THR A 700 4.37 -15.57 -33.63
CA THR A 700 4.64 -16.40 -32.45
C THR A 700 3.37 -16.95 -31.81
N GLY A 701 2.17 -16.66 -32.41
CA GLY A 701 0.88 -17.14 -31.91
C GLY A 701 0.22 -16.26 -30.84
N PHE A 702 0.83 -15.13 -30.46
CA PHE A 702 0.20 -14.18 -29.54
C PHE A 702 -0.97 -13.47 -30.20
N THR A 703 -2.02 -13.20 -29.42
CA THR A 703 -3.20 -12.48 -29.87
C THR A 703 -3.40 -11.21 -29.06
N LEU A 704 -3.55 -10.07 -29.73
CA LEU A 704 -3.89 -8.77 -29.17
C LEU A 704 -5.28 -8.37 -29.64
N VAL A 705 -6.05 -7.70 -28.79
CA VAL A 705 -7.36 -7.14 -29.18
C VAL A 705 -7.37 -5.64 -28.89
N ASN A 706 -7.59 -4.85 -29.93
CA ASN A 706 -7.73 -3.40 -29.86
C ASN A 706 -9.16 -2.98 -30.19
N LYS A 707 -9.66 -1.92 -29.57
CA LYS A 707 -10.91 -1.27 -29.98
C LYS A 707 -10.64 -0.41 -31.20
N LEU A 708 -11.55 -0.39 -32.17
CA LEU A 708 -11.50 0.47 -33.36
C LEU A 708 -12.85 1.17 -33.52
N ILE A 709 -12.83 2.48 -33.61
CA ILE A 709 -14.00 3.30 -34.00
C ILE A 709 -13.90 3.57 -35.45
N VAL A 710 -14.86 3.07 -36.24
CA VAL A 710 -15.01 3.36 -37.69
C VAL A 710 -15.93 4.57 -37.88
N GLN A 711 -15.46 5.62 -38.58
CA GLN A 711 -16.15 6.89 -38.78
C GLN A 711 -16.66 7.06 -40.23
#